data_d7e0c49480ce94ffb4723b56a90467b2
#
_entry.id   d7e0c49480ce94ffb4723b56a90467b2
#
_cell.length_a   1.000
_cell.length_b   1.000
_cell.length_c   1.000
_cell.angle_alpha   90.00
_cell.angle_beta   90.00
_cell.angle_gamma   90.00
#
_symmetry.space_group_name_H-M   'P 1'
#
loop_
_entity.id
_entity.type
_entity.pdbx_description
1 polymer ?
#
loop_
_entity_poly.entity_id
_entity_poly.type
_entity_poly.pdbx_seq_one_letter_code
_entity_poly.pdbx_strand_id
1 'polypeptide(L)'
;MKNKIIYLVLLTFAAVNSYSQGGRTEVKGNKEYDKYAYIDAIKTYERIYEKGYKSPDMILKIGNAYYFNAELEKANKWYSELYTTNPEQEAEFYYRFAQTLRAVKDYPKADAMMAKFNDKSGNDTRAKLFNKKKDYLAEIKKNSGRYKIEDAGINSKYSDYGPAYMGTKVIFTSARDTGNFSKRIHTWTGQYFTNLYSSTLSEDGSLSDVDKFGKKINTKYHEDTPAFTKDGKTVYFTRNNYLDGRGFDANKVTLLKIYKANLDNEGKWVNITPLPFNSDSYQAAHPALSTDEKTLYFASDMPGTKGQSDLFRVKINEDGSLGTPENLGDGINSEGRETYPFISDDNELYFASDGQPGLGGLDIFVTRIPKDNSLNFKQILNIGEEGNSTKDDFGFIIDFKSKRGFLSSNRDGGKGSDDIYKFFETRPIFCDQILFGQITDEDTKAVLPNTKVVLMDEKFNKVKETITDAEGKYEFTEVDCGTKYYVNVTLEEYETKEVPVIIGTESGKTELNIELKTKTCRMKIGDDLADCFKINLIYFDLDKWDIRPDAAVDLAKLLDVLNQNPSMKIIIRSHTDSRASFAYNEKLSERRAKSTKDWLIKNGIAADRLRIYGLGETELINKCADNVKCTEEEHQLNRRSEFIITSL
;
A
#
# COMPACT_ATOMS: atom_id res chain seq x y z
N MET A 1 -10.45 -72.32 22.41
CA MET A 1 -9.73 -71.28 23.20
C MET A 1 -8.23 -71.22 22.89
N LYS A 2 -7.50 -72.35 22.81
CA LYS A 2 -6.04 -72.34 22.56
C LYS A 2 -5.61 -71.63 21.25
N ASN A 3 -6.33 -71.78 20.12
CA ASN A 3 -5.95 -71.11 18.87
C ASN A 3 -6.18 -69.57 18.88
N LYS A 4 -7.19 -69.08 19.64
CA LYS A 4 -7.38 -67.63 19.78
C LYS A 4 -6.28 -66.96 20.64
N ILE A 5 -5.74 -67.65 21.62
CA ILE A 5 -4.65 -67.19 22.48
C ILE A 5 -3.32 -67.14 21.69
N ILE A 6 -3.05 -68.13 20.83
CA ILE A 6 -1.87 -68.16 19.95
C ILE A 6 -1.91 -67.01 18.92
N TYR A 7 -3.06 -66.70 18.33
CA TYR A 7 -3.22 -65.56 17.44
C TYR A 7 -3.03 -64.21 18.16
N LEU A 8 -3.52 -64.09 19.43
CA LEU A 8 -3.35 -62.89 20.23
C LEU A 8 -1.90 -62.68 20.61
N VAL A 9 -1.17 -63.72 21.00
CA VAL A 9 0.26 -63.70 21.37
C VAL A 9 1.13 -63.41 20.12
N LEU A 10 0.80 -63.98 18.96
CA LEU A 10 1.50 -63.66 17.70
C LEU A 10 1.26 -62.22 17.24
N LEU A 11 0.04 -61.69 17.40
CA LEU A 11 -0.28 -60.29 17.12
C LEU A 11 0.45 -59.33 18.07
N THR A 12 0.52 -59.63 19.36
CA THR A 12 1.28 -58.81 20.33
C THR A 12 2.79 -58.86 20.10
N PHE A 13 3.34 -60.04 19.75
CA PHE A 13 4.77 -60.20 19.40
C PHE A 13 5.12 -59.46 18.08
N ALA A 14 4.24 -59.47 17.07
CA ALA A 14 4.40 -58.73 15.86
C ALA A 14 4.33 -57.20 16.10
N ALA A 15 3.39 -56.74 16.94
CA ALA A 15 3.26 -55.34 17.33
C ALA A 15 4.49 -54.84 18.12
N VAL A 16 4.99 -55.59 19.08
CA VAL A 16 6.18 -55.24 19.89
C VAL A 16 7.43 -55.20 19.01
N ASN A 17 7.61 -56.16 18.07
CA ASN A 17 8.71 -56.13 17.12
C ASN A 17 8.64 -54.95 16.15
N SER A 18 7.45 -54.60 15.68
CA SER A 18 7.25 -53.43 14.79
C SER A 18 7.58 -52.13 15.53
N TYR A 19 7.17 -51.97 16.78
CA TYR A 19 7.48 -50.81 17.62
C TYR A 19 8.99 -50.70 17.92
N SER A 20 9.67 -51.80 18.23
CA SER A 20 11.12 -51.86 18.44
C SER A 20 11.92 -51.53 17.15
N GLN A 21 11.49 -51.99 16.00
CA GLN A 21 12.08 -51.64 14.71
C GLN A 21 11.81 -50.17 14.31
N GLY A 22 10.61 -49.65 14.63
CA GLY A 22 10.23 -48.27 14.45
C GLY A 22 11.19 -47.34 15.17
N GLY A 23 11.42 -47.56 16.46
CA GLY A 23 12.32 -46.74 17.27
C GLY A 23 13.77 -46.73 16.80
N ARG A 24 14.31 -47.87 16.32
CA ARG A 24 15.68 -47.91 15.74
C ARG A 24 15.76 -47.13 14.43
N THR A 25 14.72 -47.14 13.61
CA THR A 25 14.67 -46.41 12.35
C THR A 25 14.48 -44.92 12.57
N GLU A 26 13.71 -44.52 13.60
CA GLU A 26 13.60 -43.14 14.04
C GLU A 26 14.95 -42.52 14.41
N VAL A 27 15.79 -43.26 15.14
CA VAL A 27 17.17 -42.85 15.47
C VAL A 27 17.98 -42.55 14.20
N LYS A 28 17.77 -43.33 13.10
CA LYS A 28 18.40 -43.06 11.82
C LYS A 28 17.85 -41.75 11.23
N GLY A 29 16.52 -41.57 11.19
CA GLY A 29 15.88 -40.36 10.72
C GLY A 29 16.34 -39.11 11.51
N ASN A 30 16.49 -39.21 12.82
CA ASN A 30 17.03 -38.13 13.66
C ASN A 30 18.45 -37.73 13.23
N LYS A 31 19.34 -38.72 12.97
CA LYS A 31 20.69 -38.43 12.46
C LYS A 31 20.69 -37.76 11.07
N GLU A 32 19.74 -38.11 10.21
CA GLU A 32 19.55 -37.47 8.92
C GLU A 32 19.04 -36.03 9.12
N TYR A 33 18.04 -35.83 9.97
CA TYR A 33 17.48 -34.53 10.31
C TYR A 33 18.54 -33.59 10.91
N ASP A 34 19.30 -34.07 11.91
CA ASP A 34 20.33 -33.28 12.62
C ASP A 34 21.50 -32.86 11.68
N LYS A 35 21.65 -33.52 10.53
CA LYS A 35 22.60 -33.17 9.47
C LYS A 35 21.97 -32.35 8.35
N TYR A 36 20.77 -31.83 8.54
CA TYR A 36 20.01 -31.11 7.53
C TYR A 36 19.72 -31.92 6.25
N ALA A 37 19.78 -33.24 6.31
CA ALA A 37 19.39 -34.13 5.20
C ALA A 37 17.87 -34.36 5.23
N TYR A 38 17.11 -33.26 5.09
CA TYR A 38 15.66 -33.25 5.32
C TYR A 38 14.89 -34.19 4.40
N ILE A 39 15.26 -34.26 3.13
CA ILE A 39 14.59 -35.16 2.16
C ILE A 39 14.78 -36.64 2.56
N ASP A 40 15.95 -37.03 3.05
CA ASP A 40 16.21 -38.40 3.50
C ASP A 40 15.54 -38.67 4.83
N ALA A 41 15.52 -37.71 5.75
CA ALA A 41 14.80 -37.80 7.02
C ALA A 41 13.29 -37.97 6.79
N ILE A 42 12.66 -37.18 5.91
CA ILE A 42 11.26 -37.32 5.53
C ILE A 42 10.97 -38.74 5.04
N LYS A 43 11.72 -39.25 4.05
CA LYS A 43 11.55 -40.61 3.52
C LYS A 43 11.69 -41.69 4.61
N THR A 44 12.64 -41.50 5.55
CA THR A 44 12.85 -42.43 6.65
C THR A 44 11.69 -42.41 7.64
N TYR A 45 11.21 -41.24 8.02
CA TYR A 45 10.12 -41.08 8.95
C TYR A 45 8.76 -41.51 8.38
N GLU A 46 8.40 -41.08 7.17
CA GLU A 46 7.14 -41.46 6.53
C GLU A 46 7.00 -42.97 6.35
N ARG A 47 8.10 -43.67 5.99
CA ARG A 47 8.11 -45.11 5.87
C ARG A 47 7.79 -45.85 7.19
N ILE A 48 8.23 -45.34 8.34
CA ILE A 48 7.90 -45.96 9.63
C ILE A 48 6.55 -45.52 10.17
N TYR A 49 6.12 -44.31 9.81
CA TYR A 49 4.78 -43.83 10.10
C TYR A 49 3.71 -44.69 9.39
N GLU A 50 3.90 -45.01 8.11
CA GLU A 50 3.00 -45.90 7.34
C GLU A 50 2.93 -47.32 7.93
N LYS A 51 3.99 -47.76 8.62
CA LYS A 51 4.02 -49.05 9.35
C LYS A 51 3.37 -48.99 10.73
N GLY A 52 2.76 -47.83 11.07
CA GLY A 52 2.03 -47.64 12.34
C GLY A 52 2.86 -47.15 13.51
N TYR A 53 4.15 -46.84 13.31
CA TYR A 53 4.95 -46.20 14.37
C TYR A 53 4.76 -44.68 14.33
N LYS A 54 4.27 -44.12 15.43
CA LYS A 54 3.90 -42.69 15.51
C LYS A 54 4.44 -42.11 16.84
N SER A 55 5.58 -41.42 16.79
CA SER A 55 6.06 -40.64 17.91
C SER A 55 5.80 -39.15 17.70
N PRO A 56 5.44 -38.36 18.72
CA PRO A 56 5.27 -36.93 18.61
C PRO A 56 6.51 -36.21 18.09
N ASP A 57 7.72 -36.60 18.53
CA ASP A 57 9.00 -36.04 18.09
C ASP A 57 9.22 -36.25 16.57
N MET A 58 8.95 -37.49 16.10
CA MET A 58 9.04 -37.80 14.68
C MET A 58 8.06 -36.98 13.85
N ILE A 59 6.80 -36.86 14.28
CA ILE A 59 5.77 -36.08 13.57
C ILE A 59 6.17 -34.59 13.50
N LEU A 60 6.69 -34.06 14.63
CA LEU A 60 7.22 -32.67 14.66
C LEU A 60 8.36 -32.48 13.66
N LYS A 61 9.32 -33.42 13.63
CA LYS A 61 10.48 -33.34 12.73
C LYS A 61 10.10 -33.47 11.25
N ILE A 62 9.09 -34.29 10.93
CA ILE A 62 8.55 -34.34 9.55
C ILE A 62 7.95 -32.98 9.18
N GLY A 63 7.10 -32.43 10.05
CA GLY A 63 6.52 -31.10 9.84
C GLY A 63 7.58 -30.03 9.67
N ASN A 64 8.59 -30.01 10.54
CA ASN A 64 9.72 -29.08 10.43
C ASN A 64 10.54 -29.27 9.13
N ALA A 65 10.79 -30.52 8.72
CA ALA A 65 11.56 -30.79 7.50
C ALA A 65 10.83 -30.31 6.26
N TYR A 66 9.51 -30.47 6.18
CA TYR A 66 8.69 -29.89 5.12
C TYR A 66 8.64 -28.36 5.22
N TYR A 67 8.51 -27.80 6.40
CA TYR A 67 8.53 -26.34 6.62
C TYR A 67 9.83 -25.70 6.11
N PHE A 68 10.99 -26.29 6.46
CA PHE A 68 12.30 -25.79 6.02
C PHE A 68 12.58 -25.99 4.52
N ASN A 69 11.81 -26.83 3.85
CA ASN A 69 11.81 -26.96 2.39
C ASN A 69 10.71 -26.12 1.72
N ALA A 70 10.08 -25.18 2.45
CA ALA A 70 9.00 -24.31 1.96
C ALA A 70 7.77 -25.07 1.42
N GLU A 71 7.62 -26.36 1.82
CA GLU A 71 6.46 -27.19 1.49
C GLU A 71 5.36 -27.03 2.56
N LEU A 72 4.86 -25.81 2.70
CA LEU A 72 4.02 -25.39 3.84
C LEU A 72 2.71 -26.17 3.96
N GLU A 73 2.08 -26.58 2.85
CA GLU A 73 0.86 -27.40 2.88
C GLU A 73 1.13 -28.80 3.44
N LYS A 74 2.27 -29.41 3.08
CA LYS A 74 2.67 -30.70 3.64
C LYS A 74 3.04 -30.56 5.10
N ALA A 75 3.75 -29.50 5.47
CA ALA A 75 4.04 -29.20 6.87
C ALA A 75 2.75 -29.01 7.68
N ASN A 76 1.74 -28.31 7.13
CA ASN A 76 0.44 -28.11 7.78
C ASN A 76 -0.25 -29.43 8.12
N LYS A 77 -0.21 -30.42 7.21
CA LYS A 77 -0.77 -31.76 7.49
C LYS A 77 -0.17 -32.39 8.75
N TRP A 78 1.17 -32.35 8.87
CA TRP A 78 1.89 -32.97 9.97
C TRP A 78 1.73 -32.19 11.29
N TYR A 79 1.76 -30.86 11.23
CA TYR A 79 1.50 -30.02 12.39
C TYR A 79 0.04 -30.16 12.89
N SER A 80 -0.93 -30.29 11.99
CA SER A 80 -2.33 -30.52 12.36
C SER A 80 -2.52 -31.86 13.05
N GLU A 81 -1.85 -32.93 12.57
CA GLU A 81 -1.89 -34.25 13.24
C GLU A 81 -1.24 -34.19 14.62
N LEU A 82 -0.08 -33.57 14.75
CA LEU A 82 0.60 -33.40 16.01
C LEU A 82 -0.26 -32.61 17.00
N TYR A 83 -0.81 -31.48 16.57
CA TYR A 83 -1.63 -30.63 17.42
C TYR A 83 -2.92 -31.31 17.88
N THR A 84 -3.51 -32.17 17.06
CA THR A 84 -4.71 -32.94 17.42
C THR A 84 -4.42 -33.98 18.49
N THR A 85 -3.25 -34.62 18.44
CA THR A 85 -2.86 -35.70 19.35
C THR A 85 -2.11 -35.20 20.59
N ASN A 86 -1.38 -34.11 20.46
CA ASN A 86 -0.59 -33.46 21.49
C ASN A 86 -0.64 -31.93 21.31
N PRO A 87 -1.66 -31.26 21.86
CA PRO A 87 -1.88 -29.82 21.63
C PRO A 87 -0.90 -28.91 22.38
N GLU A 88 -0.25 -29.43 23.44
CA GLU A 88 0.74 -28.65 24.19
C GLU A 88 2.12 -28.80 23.54
N GLN A 89 2.62 -27.69 22.98
CA GLN A 89 3.88 -27.61 22.27
C GLN A 89 4.69 -26.39 22.72
N GLU A 90 5.95 -26.32 22.33
CA GLU A 90 6.81 -25.16 22.52
C GLU A 90 6.33 -23.97 21.64
N ALA A 91 6.72 -22.76 22.03
CA ALA A 91 6.28 -21.53 21.39
C ALA A 91 6.49 -21.54 19.87
N GLU A 92 7.70 -21.91 19.43
CA GLU A 92 8.08 -21.90 18.02
C GLU A 92 7.21 -22.83 17.15
N PHE A 93 6.67 -23.92 17.71
CA PHE A 93 5.70 -24.77 16.99
C PHE A 93 4.44 -24.00 16.62
N TYR A 94 3.87 -23.22 17.54
CA TYR A 94 2.64 -22.45 17.26
C TYR A 94 2.88 -21.40 16.18
N TYR A 95 4.05 -20.78 16.19
CA TYR A 95 4.43 -19.83 15.14
C TYR A 95 4.48 -20.49 13.77
N ARG A 96 5.25 -21.58 13.62
CA ARG A 96 5.37 -22.32 12.36
C ARG A 96 4.04 -22.89 11.90
N PHE A 97 3.25 -23.39 12.84
CA PHE A 97 1.92 -23.90 12.52
C PHE A 97 1.00 -22.77 12.02
N ALA A 98 1.04 -21.58 12.63
CA ALA A 98 0.31 -20.42 12.10
C ALA A 98 0.72 -20.05 10.68
N GLN A 99 2.02 -20.07 10.35
CA GLN A 99 2.49 -19.82 8.98
C GLN A 99 1.93 -20.86 8.00
N THR A 100 1.94 -22.14 8.36
CA THR A 100 1.39 -23.18 7.49
C THR A 100 -0.14 -23.11 7.36
N LEU A 101 -0.86 -22.63 8.37
CA LEU A 101 -2.29 -22.38 8.30
C LEU A 101 -2.63 -21.20 7.38
N ARG A 102 -1.81 -20.16 7.36
CA ARG A 102 -1.91 -19.06 6.38
C ARG A 102 -1.72 -19.58 4.96
N ALA A 103 -0.73 -20.46 4.76
CA ALA A 103 -0.48 -21.07 3.45
C ALA A 103 -1.69 -21.84 2.89
N VAL A 104 -2.53 -22.39 3.76
CA VAL A 104 -3.81 -23.04 3.37
C VAL A 104 -5.02 -22.12 3.54
N LYS A 105 -4.80 -20.82 3.78
CA LYS A 105 -5.83 -19.77 3.95
C LYS A 105 -6.78 -19.97 5.14
N ASP A 106 -6.38 -20.76 6.15
CA ASP A 106 -7.13 -20.91 7.40
C ASP A 106 -6.69 -19.84 8.42
N TYR A 107 -6.93 -18.56 8.07
CA TYR A 107 -6.53 -17.40 8.85
C TYR A 107 -7.09 -17.42 10.29
N PRO A 108 -8.37 -17.81 10.55
CA PRO A 108 -8.89 -17.86 11.91
C PRO A 108 -8.10 -18.82 12.82
N LYS A 109 -7.69 -19.99 12.31
CA LYS A 109 -6.85 -20.90 13.09
C LYS A 109 -5.42 -20.40 13.18
N ALA A 110 -4.88 -19.78 12.14
CA ALA A 110 -3.56 -19.15 12.19
C ALA A 110 -3.49 -18.11 13.31
N ASP A 111 -4.50 -17.24 13.42
CA ASP A 111 -4.58 -16.23 14.48
C ASP A 111 -4.72 -16.86 15.88
N ALA A 112 -5.48 -17.95 16.00
CA ALA A 112 -5.54 -18.71 17.25
C ALA A 112 -4.18 -19.31 17.67
N MET A 113 -3.38 -19.77 16.69
CA MET A 113 -2.01 -20.26 16.96
C MET A 113 -1.06 -19.11 17.30
N MET A 114 -1.19 -17.97 16.65
CA MET A 114 -0.45 -16.75 16.99
C MET A 114 -0.77 -16.24 18.40
N ALA A 115 -2.02 -16.35 18.85
CA ALA A 115 -2.39 -16.05 20.23
C ALA A 115 -1.66 -16.97 21.22
N LYS A 116 -1.63 -18.29 20.98
CA LYS A 116 -0.88 -19.24 21.80
C LYS A 116 0.64 -18.98 21.77
N PHE A 117 1.17 -18.58 20.62
CA PHE A 117 2.56 -18.15 20.49
C PHE A 117 2.85 -16.93 21.37
N ASN A 118 1.98 -15.92 21.32
CA ASN A 118 2.09 -14.71 22.13
C ASN A 118 2.02 -15.02 23.63
N ASP A 119 1.14 -15.93 24.07
CA ASP A 119 1.01 -16.32 25.47
C ASP A 119 2.31 -16.95 26.01
N LYS A 120 3.05 -17.68 25.17
CA LYS A 120 4.32 -18.33 25.54
C LYS A 120 5.56 -17.47 25.30
N SER A 121 5.52 -16.51 24.37
CA SER A 121 6.66 -15.71 23.90
C SER A 121 6.29 -14.24 23.64
N GLY A 122 5.54 -13.60 24.54
CA GLY A 122 5.04 -12.22 24.37
C GLY A 122 6.12 -11.14 24.23
N ASN A 123 7.38 -11.44 24.54
CA ASN A 123 8.52 -10.54 24.30
C ASN A 123 9.11 -10.64 22.89
N ASP A 124 8.77 -11.68 22.14
CA ASP A 124 9.17 -11.90 20.76
C ASP A 124 8.61 -10.80 19.85
N THR A 125 9.43 -10.31 18.93
CA THR A 125 9.03 -9.23 18.01
C THR A 125 7.87 -9.66 17.12
N ARG A 126 7.85 -10.91 16.68
CA ARG A 126 6.78 -11.47 15.84
C ARG A 126 5.42 -11.43 16.58
N ALA A 127 5.41 -11.75 17.89
CA ALA A 127 4.22 -11.62 18.72
C ALA A 127 3.78 -10.15 18.88
N LYS A 128 4.73 -9.24 19.14
CA LYS A 128 4.45 -7.81 19.25
C LYS A 128 3.90 -7.22 17.95
N LEU A 129 4.47 -7.59 16.81
CA LEU A 129 4.03 -7.15 15.48
C LEU A 129 2.62 -7.65 15.18
N PHE A 130 2.31 -8.91 15.45
CA PHE A 130 0.98 -9.48 15.29
C PHE A 130 -0.06 -8.73 16.15
N ASN A 131 0.26 -8.46 17.42
CA ASN A 131 -0.64 -7.71 18.31
C ASN A 131 -0.86 -6.26 17.86
N LYS A 132 0.17 -5.61 17.31
CA LYS A 132 0.11 -4.24 16.82
C LYS A 132 -0.66 -4.12 15.50
N LYS A 133 -0.56 -5.13 14.63
CA LYS A 133 -1.11 -5.14 13.26
C LYS A 133 -2.20 -6.20 13.12
N LYS A 134 -3.25 -6.14 13.95
CA LYS A 134 -4.36 -7.12 13.88
C LYS A 134 -5.09 -7.12 12.53
N ASP A 135 -5.14 -5.97 11.87
CA ASP A 135 -5.79 -5.78 10.57
C ASP A 135 -4.81 -5.94 9.39
N TYR A 136 -3.70 -6.69 9.56
CA TYR A 136 -2.65 -6.84 8.55
C TYR A 136 -3.17 -7.32 7.19
N LEU A 137 -4.21 -8.19 7.16
CA LEU A 137 -4.82 -8.64 5.91
C LEU A 137 -5.52 -7.49 5.15
N ALA A 138 -6.13 -6.54 5.87
CA ALA A 138 -6.72 -5.36 5.24
C ALA A 138 -5.64 -4.42 4.69
N GLU A 139 -4.51 -4.27 5.39
CA GLU A 139 -3.34 -3.52 4.87
C GLU A 139 -2.77 -4.18 3.61
N ILE A 140 -2.59 -5.52 3.62
CA ILE A 140 -2.13 -6.28 2.46
C ILE A 140 -3.09 -6.08 1.29
N LYS A 141 -4.40 -6.21 1.52
CA LYS A 141 -5.42 -6.01 0.48
C LYS A 141 -5.41 -4.59 -0.09
N LYS A 142 -5.17 -3.56 0.72
CA LYS A 142 -5.02 -2.16 0.26
C LYS A 142 -3.84 -2.02 -0.71
N ASN A 143 -2.77 -2.77 -0.49
CA ASN A 143 -1.58 -2.78 -1.33
C ASN A 143 -1.70 -3.69 -2.56
N SER A 144 -2.68 -4.56 -2.63
CA SER A 144 -2.90 -5.52 -3.73
C SER A 144 -3.35 -4.86 -5.04
N GLY A 145 -3.30 -5.61 -6.16
CA GLY A 145 -3.63 -5.12 -7.50
C GLY A 145 -2.56 -4.21 -8.11
N ARG A 146 -1.37 -4.18 -7.52
CA ARG A 146 -0.25 -3.31 -7.87
C ARG A 146 0.61 -3.90 -8.97
N TYR A 147 0.75 -5.21 -8.99
CA TYR A 147 1.64 -5.93 -9.88
C TYR A 147 0.88 -6.80 -10.87
N LYS A 148 1.24 -6.72 -12.15
CA LYS A 148 0.83 -7.69 -13.17
C LYS A 148 1.97 -8.68 -13.30
N ILE A 149 1.74 -9.93 -12.89
CA ILE A 149 2.78 -10.95 -12.76
C ILE A 149 2.59 -12.03 -13.83
N GLU A 150 3.70 -12.46 -14.44
CA GLU A 150 3.77 -13.50 -15.46
C GLU A 150 5.03 -14.36 -15.27
N ASP A 151 5.01 -15.61 -15.74
CA ASP A 151 6.23 -16.44 -15.83
C ASP A 151 7.30 -15.71 -16.64
N ALA A 152 8.55 -15.70 -16.16
CA ALA A 152 9.65 -15.01 -16.86
C ALA A 152 10.08 -15.70 -18.16
N GLY A 153 9.57 -16.90 -18.44
CA GLY A 153 9.83 -17.64 -19.68
C GLY A 153 11.06 -18.54 -19.65
N ILE A 154 11.95 -18.37 -18.69
CA ILE A 154 13.25 -19.06 -18.59
C ILE A 154 13.29 -20.17 -17.54
N ASN A 155 12.24 -20.35 -16.77
CA ASN A 155 12.19 -21.31 -15.67
C ASN A 155 12.33 -22.75 -16.15
N SER A 156 13.07 -23.55 -15.36
CA SER A 156 13.29 -24.97 -15.56
C SER A 156 12.40 -25.81 -14.62
N LYS A 157 12.53 -27.12 -14.66
CA LYS A 157 11.88 -28.01 -13.67
C LYS A 157 12.56 -28.07 -12.31
N TYR A 158 13.60 -27.30 -12.10
CA TYR A 158 14.35 -27.15 -10.86
C TYR A 158 14.12 -25.77 -10.28
N SER A 159 14.74 -25.45 -9.14
CA SER A 159 14.70 -24.10 -8.59
C SER A 159 15.44 -23.09 -9.47
N ASP A 160 14.79 -22.02 -9.84
CA ASP A 160 15.31 -20.86 -10.56
C ASP A 160 14.90 -19.60 -9.78
N TYR A 161 15.86 -18.81 -9.25
CA TYR A 161 15.56 -17.71 -8.32
C TYR A 161 16.67 -16.66 -8.22
N GLY A 162 16.46 -15.62 -7.40
CA GLY A 162 17.46 -14.61 -7.06
C GLY A 162 17.96 -13.82 -8.27
N PRO A 163 17.07 -13.20 -9.08
CA PRO A 163 17.47 -12.41 -10.23
C PRO A 163 18.23 -11.15 -9.82
N ALA A 164 19.18 -10.70 -10.68
CA ALA A 164 19.92 -9.45 -10.53
C ALA A 164 20.21 -8.83 -11.91
N TYR A 165 20.09 -7.51 -12.01
CA TYR A 165 20.40 -6.80 -13.25
C TYR A 165 21.92 -6.68 -13.48
N MET A 166 22.37 -6.89 -14.73
CA MET A 166 23.72 -6.61 -15.22
C MET A 166 23.64 -6.04 -16.64
N GLY A 167 23.48 -4.74 -16.77
CA GLY A 167 23.26 -4.06 -18.05
C GLY A 167 22.02 -4.60 -18.76
N THR A 168 22.19 -5.17 -19.96
CA THR A 168 21.12 -5.79 -20.76
C THR A 168 20.88 -7.27 -20.44
N LYS A 169 21.36 -7.73 -19.30
CA LYS A 169 21.19 -9.11 -18.85
C LYS A 169 20.57 -9.19 -17.47
N VAL A 170 19.88 -10.29 -17.21
CA VAL A 170 19.51 -10.72 -15.87
C VAL A 170 20.36 -11.95 -15.52
N ILE A 171 21.05 -11.88 -14.39
CA ILE A 171 21.80 -12.99 -13.82
C ILE A 171 20.94 -13.58 -12.71
N PHE A 172 20.87 -14.92 -12.66
CA PHE A 172 20.00 -15.61 -11.71
C PHE A 172 20.60 -16.93 -11.25
N THR A 173 20.11 -17.43 -10.16
CA THR A 173 20.50 -18.70 -9.55
C THR A 173 19.64 -19.83 -10.11
N SER A 174 20.25 -20.97 -10.46
CA SER A 174 19.51 -22.13 -10.95
C SER A 174 20.12 -23.44 -10.48
N ALA A 175 19.27 -24.40 -10.11
CA ALA A 175 19.63 -25.78 -9.83
C ALA A 175 19.54 -26.70 -11.07
N ARG A 176 19.40 -26.14 -12.28
CA ARG A 176 19.31 -26.92 -13.52
C ARG A 176 20.57 -27.74 -13.79
N ASP A 177 20.43 -28.93 -14.36
CA ASP A 177 21.52 -29.78 -14.73
C ASP A 177 22.35 -29.15 -15.86
N THR A 178 23.64 -28.99 -15.62
CA THR A 178 24.61 -28.41 -16.57
C THR A 178 25.36 -29.43 -17.40
N GLY A 179 24.94 -30.70 -17.37
CA GLY A 179 25.60 -31.76 -18.13
C GLY A 179 26.96 -32.23 -17.61
N ASN A 180 27.29 -31.92 -16.35
CA ASN A 180 28.49 -32.44 -15.70
C ASN A 180 28.34 -33.94 -15.41
N PHE A 181 29.43 -34.72 -15.59
CA PHE A 181 29.47 -36.17 -15.32
C PHE A 181 29.17 -36.54 -13.85
N SER A 182 29.33 -35.60 -12.91
CA SER A 182 29.10 -35.80 -11.48
C SER A 182 27.78 -35.13 -11.03
N LYS A 183 26.71 -35.91 -10.97
CA LYS A 183 25.40 -35.48 -10.47
C LYS A 183 25.40 -35.51 -8.95
N ARG A 184 25.81 -34.41 -8.30
CA ARG A 184 25.71 -34.26 -6.85
C ARG A 184 24.33 -33.69 -6.49
N ILE A 185 23.63 -34.41 -5.63
CA ILE A 185 22.34 -33.99 -5.08
C ILE A 185 22.59 -33.37 -3.70
N HIS A 186 21.99 -32.18 -3.48
CA HIS A 186 21.98 -31.52 -2.20
C HIS A 186 20.94 -32.20 -1.28
N THR A 187 21.36 -32.70 -0.14
CA THR A 187 20.52 -33.54 0.72
C THR A 187 19.38 -32.77 1.43
N TRP A 188 19.52 -31.46 1.55
CA TRP A 188 18.46 -30.62 2.12
C TRP A 188 17.27 -30.55 1.16
N THR A 189 17.52 -30.15 -0.11
CA THR A 189 16.47 -29.85 -1.10
C THR A 189 16.17 -31.00 -2.06
N GLY A 190 17.03 -32.00 -2.15
CA GLY A 190 16.93 -33.08 -3.13
C GLY A 190 17.20 -32.65 -4.58
N GLN A 191 17.72 -31.45 -4.80
CA GLN A 191 18.05 -30.90 -6.11
C GLN A 191 19.57 -30.85 -6.35
N TYR A 192 19.99 -30.45 -7.55
CA TYR A 192 21.40 -30.19 -7.82
C TYR A 192 21.88 -28.93 -7.08
N PHE A 193 23.18 -28.81 -6.91
CA PHE A 193 23.81 -27.60 -6.44
C PHE A 193 23.57 -26.46 -7.43
N THR A 194 23.22 -25.28 -6.94
CA THR A 194 22.90 -24.11 -7.75
C THR A 194 24.15 -23.49 -8.36
N ASN A 195 23.97 -22.91 -9.53
CA ASN A 195 24.97 -22.10 -10.23
C ASN A 195 24.32 -20.82 -10.72
N LEU A 196 25.16 -19.81 -11.04
CA LEU A 196 24.68 -18.59 -11.68
C LEU A 196 24.55 -18.79 -13.20
N TYR A 197 23.43 -18.29 -13.73
CA TYR A 197 23.10 -18.25 -15.15
C TYR A 197 22.82 -16.83 -15.58
N SER A 198 22.96 -16.54 -16.86
CA SER A 198 22.61 -15.28 -17.48
C SER A 198 21.51 -15.45 -18.51
N SER A 199 20.65 -14.48 -18.64
CA SER A 199 19.66 -14.37 -19.70
C SER A 199 19.67 -12.97 -20.30
N THR A 200 19.36 -12.84 -21.57
CA THR A 200 19.23 -11.56 -22.26
C THR A 200 17.91 -10.93 -21.89
N LEU A 201 17.94 -9.66 -21.48
CA LEU A 201 16.77 -8.85 -21.13
C LEU A 201 16.35 -8.00 -22.31
N SER A 202 15.12 -8.17 -22.76
CA SER A 202 14.50 -7.34 -23.80
C SER A 202 13.82 -6.11 -23.20
N GLU A 203 13.54 -5.09 -24.01
CA GLU A 203 12.88 -3.83 -23.56
C GLU A 203 11.47 -4.06 -22.98
N ASP A 204 10.77 -5.08 -23.43
CA ASP A 204 9.46 -5.47 -22.90
C ASP A 204 9.53 -6.24 -21.57
N GLY A 205 10.73 -6.50 -21.04
CA GLY A 205 10.99 -7.26 -19.83
C GLY A 205 11.03 -8.78 -20.04
N SER A 206 10.98 -9.27 -21.28
CA SER A 206 11.12 -10.70 -21.58
C SER A 206 12.56 -11.15 -21.47
N LEU A 207 12.75 -12.40 -21.04
CA LEU A 207 14.07 -13.05 -20.91
C LEU A 207 14.24 -14.12 -21.96
N SER A 208 15.45 -14.21 -22.53
CA SER A 208 15.84 -15.23 -23.52
C SER A 208 17.29 -15.65 -23.34
N ASP A 209 17.74 -16.66 -24.11
CA ASP A 209 19.14 -17.06 -24.24
C ASP A 209 19.81 -17.36 -22.90
N VAL A 210 19.38 -18.44 -22.26
CA VAL A 210 19.89 -18.84 -20.94
C VAL A 210 21.25 -19.55 -21.12
N ASP A 211 22.30 -18.90 -20.59
CA ASP A 211 23.66 -19.41 -20.59
C ASP A 211 24.25 -19.49 -19.19
N LYS A 212 25.21 -20.36 -18.97
CA LYS A 212 25.95 -20.46 -17.72
C LYS A 212 26.83 -19.23 -17.51
N PHE A 213 26.63 -18.50 -16.42
CA PHE A 213 27.39 -17.30 -16.12
C PHE A 213 28.79 -17.62 -15.54
N GLY A 214 29.82 -16.94 -16.02
CA GLY A 214 31.14 -16.86 -15.41
C GLY A 214 31.82 -18.17 -14.98
N LYS A 215 32.64 -18.78 -15.85
CA LYS A 215 33.29 -20.09 -15.60
C LYS A 215 34.05 -20.21 -14.26
N LYS A 216 34.64 -19.09 -13.75
CA LYS A 216 35.39 -19.09 -12.48
C LYS A 216 34.50 -18.79 -11.27
N ILE A 217 33.33 -18.13 -11.48
CA ILE A 217 32.39 -17.87 -10.41
C ILE A 217 31.68 -19.16 -10.00
N ASN A 218 31.23 -19.94 -10.99
CA ASN A 218 30.55 -21.20 -10.73
C ASN A 218 31.53 -22.30 -10.32
N THR A 219 31.20 -23.04 -9.26
CA THR A 219 31.95 -24.15 -8.73
C THR A 219 31.13 -25.45 -8.76
N LYS A 220 31.50 -26.40 -7.94
CA LYS A 220 30.76 -27.65 -7.72
C LYS A 220 29.82 -27.60 -6.49
N TYR A 221 29.68 -26.44 -5.88
CA TYR A 221 28.84 -26.16 -4.73
C TYR A 221 27.83 -25.08 -5.11
N HIS A 222 27.09 -24.57 -4.13
CA HIS A 222 26.13 -23.50 -4.39
C HIS A 222 26.81 -22.17 -4.69
N GLU A 223 26.39 -21.53 -5.76
CA GLU A 223 26.49 -20.11 -6.01
C GLU A 223 25.08 -19.53 -6.09
N ASP A 224 24.89 -18.33 -5.51
CA ASP A 224 23.59 -17.72 -5.31
C ASP A 224 23.67 -16.20 -5.36
N THR A 225 22.58 -15.56 -5.67
CA THR A 225 22.21 -14.14 -5.56
C THR A 225 23.39 -13.19 -5.75
N PRO A 226 23.67 -12.74 -6.98
CA PRO A 226 24.72 -11.76 -7.25
C PRO A 226 24.19 -10.33 -7.11
N ALA A 227 25.09 -9.38 -6.79
CA ALA A 227 24.87 -7.95 -6.87
C ALA A 227 26.01 -7.29 -7.64
N PHE A 228 25.68 -6.53 -8.67
CA PHE A 228 26.65 -5.90 -9.57
C PHE A 228 26.77 -4.41 -9.29
N THR A 229 27.98 -3.85 -9.45
CA THR A 229 28.16 -2.41 -9.58
C THR A 229 27.53 -1.91 -10.89
N LYS A 230 27.13 -0.64 -10.94
CA LYS A 230 26.47 -0.03 -12.11
C LYS A 230 27.33 -0.08 -13.38
N ASP A 231 28.64 -0.05 -13.22
CA ASP A 231 29.59 -0.21 -14.33
C ASP A 231 29.78 -1.67 -14.78
N GLY A 232 29.16 -2.63 -14.07
CA GLY A 232 29.23 -4.06 -14.35
C GLY A 232 30.61 -4.69 -14.13
N LYS A 233 31.56 -3.98 -13.48
CA LYS A 233 32.96 -4.46 -13.32
C LYS A 233 33.23 -5.15 -12.00
N THR A 234 32.36 -5.02 -11.02
CA THR A 234 32.46 -5.73 -9.74
C THR A 234 31.18 -6.50 -9.47
N VAL A 235 31.33 -7.71 -8.94
CA VAL A 235 30.21 -8.53 -8.48
C VAL A 235 30.46 -8.98 -7.05
N TYR A 236 29.45 -8.84 -6.20
CA TYR A 236 29.32 -9.50 -4.91
C TYR A 236 28.33 -10.66 -5.08
N PHE A 237 28.67 -11.84 -4.55
CA PHE A 237 27.78 -13.01 -4.72
C PHE A 237 27.91 -13.97 -3.55
N THR A 238 26.87 -14.71 -3.30
CA THR A 238 26.84 -15.77 -2.30
C THR A 238 27.45 -17.03 -2.86
N ARG A 239 28.22 -17.74 -2.04
CA ARG A 239 28.76 -19.07 -2.35
C ARG A 239 28.94 -19.87 -1.06
N ASN A 240 28.83 -21.20 -1.14
CA ASN A 240 29.34 -22.03 -0.06
C ASN A 240 30.82 -21.72 0.25
N ASN A 241 31.22 -21.93 1.51
CA ASN A 241 32.62 -21.74 1.95
C ASN A 241 33.58 -22.66 1.16
N TYR A 242 33.90 -22.22 -0.05
CA TYR A 242 34.79 -22.92 -0.98
C TYR A 242 35.56 -21.92 -1.85
N LEU A 243 36.88 -21.91 -1.70
CA LEU A 243 37.78 -21.16 -2.58
C LEU A 243 38.88 -22.09 -3.09
N ASP A 244 39.92 -22.36 -2.33
CA ASP A 244 41.00 -23.32 -2.63
C ASP A 244 40.71 -24.71 -2.02
N GLY A 245 39.85 -24.76 -1.03
CA GLY A 245 39.37 -25.93 -0.33
C GLY A 245 38.01 -25.71 0.30
N ARG A 246 37.39 -26.76 0.78
CA ARG A 246 36.10 -26.70 1.47
C ARG A 246 36.28 -26.37 2.96
N GLY A 247 35.73 -25.24 3.39
CA GLY A 247 35.65 -24.87 4.81
C GLY A 247 34.39 -25.43 5.49
N PHE A 248 34.48 -25.62 6.81
CA PHE A 248 33.42 -26.18 7.64
C PHE A 248 33.31 -25.45 8.96
N ASP A 249 32.11 -25.43 9.53
CA ASP A 249 31.87 -25.11 10.92
C ASP A 249 32.29 -26.25 11.88
N ALA A 250 32.06 -26.07 13.16
CA ALA A 250 32.33 -27.09 14.19
C ALA A 250 31.54 -28.39 13.98
N ASN A 251 30.38 -28.35 13.34
CA ASN A 251 29.49 -29.48 13.05
C ASN A 251 29.75 -30.12 11.66
N LYS A 252 30.82 -29.71 10.97
CA LYS A 252 31.16 -30.16 9.62
C LYS A 252 30.16 -29.71 8.55
N VAL A 253 29.42 -28.63 8.78
CA VAL A 253 28.53 -27.99 7.82
C VAL A 253 29.32 -26.94 7.02
N THR A 254 29.08 -26.87 5.71
CA THR A 254 29.67 -25.84 4.85
C THR A 254 28.72 -24.67 4.73
N LEU A 255 29.04 -23.58 5.41
CA LEU A 255 28.20 -22.39 5.50
C LEU A 255 28.32 -21.51 4.24
N LEU A 256 27.37 -20.60 4.07
CA LEU A 256 27.37 -19.60 3.00
C LEU A 256 28.29 -18.41 3.35
N LYS A 257 28.96 -17.88 2.34
CA LYS A 257 29.83 -16.69 2.45
C LYS A 257 29.59 -15.75 1.26
N ILE A 258 29.83 -14.48 1.44
CA ILE A 258 29.81 -13.49 0.36
C ILE A 258 31.23 -13.35 -0.18
N TYR A 259 31.34 -13.42 -1.50
CA TYR A 259 32.57 -13.22 -2.24
C TYR A 259 32.47 -11.98 -3.13
N LYS A 260 33.62 -11.39 -3.45
CA LYS A 260 33.78 -10.32 -4.43
C LYS A 260 34.63 -10.81 -5.59
N ALA A 261 34.28 -10.40 -6.82
CA ALA A 261 35.11 -10.63 -8.00
C ALA A 261 35.11 -9.38 -8.88
N ASN A 262 36.14 -9.23 -9.69
CA ASN A 262 36.29 -8.14 -10.64
C ASN A 262 36.30 -8.67 -12.08
N LEU A 263 35.75 -7.90 -13.02
CA LEU A 263 35.79 -8.18 -14.44
C LEU A 263 37.08 -7.60 -15.01
N ASP A 264 37.92 -8.44 -15.68
CA ASP A 264 39.13 -7.97 -16.36
C ASP A 264 38.81 -7.41 -17.76
N ASN A 265 39.86 -6.90 -18.44
CA ASN A 265 39.71 -6.32 -19.76
C ASN A 265 39.40 -7.37 -20.87
N GLU A 266 39.52 -8.66 -20.54
CA GLU A 266 39.17 -9.77 -21.44
C GLU A 266 37.72 -10.25 -21.19
N GLY A 267 36.98 -9.62 -20.29
CA GLY A 267 35.61 -10.01 -19.92
C GLY A 267 35.55 -11.26 -19.02
N LYS A 268 36.63 -11.55 -18.29
CA LYS A 268 36.69 -12.68 -17.35
C LYS A 268 36.62 -12.21 -15.92
N TRP A 269 35.86 -12.92 -15.09
CA TRP A 269 35.81 -12.69 -13.65
C TRP A 269 37.09 -13.22 -12.98
N VAL A 270 37.81 -12.32 -12.30
CA VAL A 270 39.09 -12.56 -11.63
C VAL A 270 39.09 -12.02 -10.21
N ASN A 271 40.15 -12.24 -9.45
CA ASN A 271 40.32 -11.76 -8.06
C ASN A 271 39.15 -12.14 -7.14
N ILE A 272 38.71 -13.39 -7.22
CA ILE A 272 37.63 -13.88 -6.36
C ILE A 272 38.17 -13.98 -4.93
N THR A 273 37.60 -13.15 -4.03
CA THR A 273 38.04 -13.08 -2.63
C THR A 273 36.82 -13.11 -1.69
N PRO A 274 36.92 -13.81 -0.55
CA PRO A 274 35.85 -13.71 0.48
C PRO A 274 35.87 -12.34 1.13
N LEU A 275 34.70 -11.84 1.52
CA LEU A 275 34.63 -10.57 2.27
C LEU A 275 35.19 -10.74 3.69
N PRO A 276 35.82 -9.69 4.29
CA PRO A 276 36.58 -9.80 5.54
C PRO A 276 35.70 -10.13 6.77
N PHE A 277 34.41 -9.87 6.72
CA PHE A 277 33.50 -10.19 7.82
C PHE A 277 32.92 -11.61 7.77
N ASN A 278 33.25 -12.41 6.73
CA ASN A 278 32.84 -13.81 6.70
C ASN A 278 33.49 -14.63 7.83
N SER A 279 32.80 -15.66 8.30
CA SER A 279 33.27 -16.56 9.36
C SER A 279 32.98 -18.02 9.02
N ASP A 280 33.71 -18.95 9.65
CA ASP A 280 33.38 -20.37 9.62
C ASP A 280 32.30 -20.77 10.63
N SER A 281 31.84 -19.85 11.49
CA SER A 281 30.85 -20.10 12.54
C SER A 281 29.47 -19.51 12.25
N TYR A 282 29.30 -18.72 11.21
CA TYR A 282 28.02 -18.14 10.79
C TYR A 282 27.98 -17.92 9.28
N GLN A 283 26.79 -17.68 8.75
CA GLN A 283 26.52 -17.45 7.34
C GLN A 283 26.44 -15.96 7.02
N ALA A 284 26.82 -15.60 5.81
CA ALA A 284 26.51 -14.31 5.19
C ALA A 284 26.12 -14.56 3.72
N ALA A 285 24.98 -14.00 3.31
CA ALA A 285 24.37 -14.29 2.02
C ALA A 285 23.57 -13.10 1.46
N HIS A 286 23.16 -13.19 0.21
CA HIS A 286 22.22 -12.31 -0.48
C HIS A 286 22.67 -10.84 -0.45
N PRO A 287 23.83 -10.50 -1.05
CA PRO A 287 24.33 -9.13 -1.08
C PRO A 287 23.44 -8.23 -1.96
N ALA A 288 23.31 -6.97 -1.56
CA ALA A 288 22.68 -5.90 -2.34
C ALA A 288 23.41 -4.58 -2.13
N LEU A 289 23.60 -3.81 -3.19
CA LEU A 289 24.28 -2.52 -3.14
C LEU A 289 23.27 -1.37 -2.97
N SER A 290 23.65 -0.34 -2.20
CA SER A 290 22.97 0.93 -2.24
C SER A 290 23.08 1.60 -3.62
N THR A 291 22.19 2.54 -3.92
CA THR A 291 22.19 3.26 -5.20
C THR A 291 23.45 4.08 -5.44
N ASP A 292 24.13 4.54 -4.39
CA ASP A 292 25.41 5.23 -4.47
C ASP A 292 26.62 4.30 -4.39
N GLU A 293 26.38 2.97 -4.30
CA GLU A 293 27.41 1.90 -4.18
C GLU A 293 28.34 2.03 -2.97
N LYS A 294 27.99 2.85 -1.97
CA LYS A 294 28.79 3.07 -0.76
C LYS A 294 28.36 2.21 0.42
N THR A 295 27.30 1.43 0.28
CA THR A 295 26.81 0.52 1.31
C THR A 295 26.45 -0.83 0.68
N LEU A 296 26.91 -1.90 1.32
CA LEU A 296 26.50 -3.26 0.99
C LEU A 296 25.55 -3.76 2.08
N TYR A 297 24.34 -4.16 1.67
CA TYR A 297 23.35 -4.84 2.49
C TYR A 297 23.44 -6.34 2.30
N PHE A 298 23.15 -7.13 3.33
CA PHE A 298 23.21 -8.59 3.23
C PHE A 298 22.45 -9.24 4.39
N ALA A 299 22.12 -10.52 4.25
CA ALA A 299 21.53 -11.35 5.30
C ALA A 299 22.61 -12.15 6.04
N SER A 300 22.49 -12.32 7.36
CA SER A 300 23.45 -13.07 8.16
C SER A 300 22.84 -13.55 9.49
N ASP A 301 23.38 -14.67 10.00
CA ASP A 301 23.19 -15.17 11.36
C ASP A 301 24.41 -14.88 12.26
N MET A 302 25.20 -13.83 11.92
CA MET A 302 26.39 -13.43 12.69
C MET A 302 26.03 -12.96 14.11
N PRO A 303 27.01 -12.89 15.05
CA PRO A 303 26.77 -12.35 16.40
C PRO A 303 26.07 -11.00 16.38
N GLY A 304 24.99 -10.89 17.15
CA GLY A 304 24.09 -9.74 17.17
C GLY A 304 22.81 -9.92 16.35
N THR A 305 22.67 -11.03 15.67
CA THR A 305 21.41 -11.46 15.04
C THR A 305 20.37 -11.79 16.10
N LYS A 306 19.14 -11.41 15.83
CA LYS A 306 17.99 -11.57 16.72
C LYS A 306 17.30 -12.91 16.51
N GLY A 307 17.19 -13.33 15.25
CA GLY A 307 16.46 -14.51 14.83
C GLY A 307 17.28 -15.56 14.11
N GLN A 308 16.69 -16.09 13.04
CA GLN A 308 17.34 -17.10 12.20
C GLN A 308 18.32 -16.45 11.20
N SER A 309 17.95 -15.31 10.64
CA SER A 309 18.83 -14.41 9.87
C SER A 309 18.28 -13.00 9.94
N ASP A 310 19.19 -12.04 10.08
CA ASP A 310 18.89 -10.62 10.11
C ASP A 310 19.51 -9.91 8.89
N LEU A 311 18.96 -8.77 8.52
CA LEU A 311 19.60 -7.87 7.57
C LEU A 311 20.63 -7.00 8.28
N PHE A 312 21.79 -6.93 7.65
CA PHE A 312 22.93 -6.10 8.04
C PHE A 312 23.30 -5.16 6.90
N ARG A 313 24.02 -4.11 7.23
CA ARG A 313 24.70 -3.26 6.26
C ARG A 313 26.16 -3.05 6.63
N VAL A 314 27.00 -2.79 5.63
CA VAL A 314 28.41 -2.45 5.82
C VAL A 314 28.80 -1.34 4.85
N LYS A 315 29.53 -0.34 5.34
CA LYS A 315 30.05 0.76 4.52
C LYS A 315 31.15 0.26 3.60
N ILE A 316 31.13 0.66 2.34
CA ILE A 316 32.22 0.52 1.37
C ILE A 316 32.99 1.84 1.34
N ASN A 317 34.28 1.80 1.72
CA ASN A 317 35.14 2.97 1.70
C ASN A 317 35.63 3.29 0.28
N GLU A 318 36.20 4.47 0.05
CA GLU A 318 36.68 4.92 -1.26
C GLU A 318 37.81 4.03 -1.83
N ASP A 319 38.58 3.40 -0.97
CA ASP A 319 39.63 2.41 -1.35
C ASP A 319 39.07 1.01 -1.61
N GLY A 320 37.75 0.82 -1.49
CA GLY A 320 37.06 -0.45 -1.65
C GLY A 320 37.16 -1.39 -0.45
N SER A 321 37.76 -0.95 0.67
CA SER A 321 37.72 -1.67 1.95
C SER A 321 36.34 -1.56 2.60
N LEU A 322 36.02 -2.49 3.51
CA LEU A 322 34.74 -2.54 4.20
C LEU A 322 34.88 -2.08 5.65
N GLY A 323 33.87 -1.37 6.12
CA GLY A 323 33.72 -1.00 7.52
C GLY A 323 33.28 -2.21 8.38
N THR A 324 32.76 -1.93 9.57
CA THR A 324 32.16 -2.94 10.46
C THR A 324 30.69 -3.14 10.08
N PRO A 325 30.22 -4.40 9.93
CA PRO A 325 28.80 -4.67 9.76
C PRO A 325 27.93 -4.14 10.88
N GLU A 326 26.78 -3.59 10.52
CA GLU A 326 25.79 -3.01 11.43
C GLU A 326 24.44 -3.70 11.20
N ASN A 327 23.82 -4.27 12.25
CA ASN A 327 22.48 -4.86 12.19
C ASN A 327 21.45 -3.75 11.97
N LEU A 328 20.46 -3.95 11.08
CA LEU A 328 19.43 -2.94 10.77
C LEU A 328 18.42 -2.72 11.91
N GLY A 329 18.47 -3.52 12.95
CA GLY A 329 17.71 -3.34 14.19
C GLY A 329 16.25 -3.78 14.11
N ASP A 330 15.55 -3.56 15.23
CA ASP A 330 14.17 -4.05 15.48
C ASP A 330 13.11 -3.47 14.54
N GLY A 331 13.44 -2.40 13.82
CA GLY A 331 12.56 -1.82 12.80
C GLY A 331 12.40 -2.72 11.57
N ILE A 332 13.42 -3.55 11.28
CA ILE A 332 13.46 -4.46 10.14
C ILE A 332 13.45 -5.91 10.63
N ASN A 333 14.39 -6.24 11.52
CA ASN A 333 14.73 -7.60 11.92
C ASN A 333 13.82 -8.13 13.03
N SER A 334 13.53 -9.41 12.97
CA SER A 334 12.69 -10.15 13.92
C SER A 334 13.40 -11.44 14.36
N GLU A 335 12.74 -12.25 15.16
CA GLU A 335 13.20 -13.61 15.49
C GLU A 335 12.92 -14.61 14.34
N GLY A 336 12.36 -14.18 13.22
CA GLY A 336 12.20 -14.92 11.98
C GLY A 336 13.42 -14.88 11.08
N ARG A 337 13.20 -14.94 9.78
CA ARG A 337 14.21 -14.77 8.73
C ARG A 337 13.94 -13.47 7.99
N GLU A 338 14.92 -12.59 7.95
CA GLU A 338 14.97 -11.47 7.04
C GLU A 338 16.11 -11.71 6.03
N THR A 339 15.78 -11.65 4.73
CA THR A 339 16.69 -12.10 3.68
C THR A 339 16.40 -11.43 2.32
N TYR A 340 17.24 -11.66 1.31
CA TYR A 340 17.13 -11.14 -0.05
C TYR A 340 16.88 -9.62 -0.12
N PRO A 341 17.74 -8.78 0.50
CA PRO A 341 17.60 -7.34 0.38
C PRO A 341 17.80 -6.87 -1.06
N PHE A 342 17.09 -5.82 -1.45
CA PHE A 342 17.28 -5.10 -2.71
C PHE A 342 17.01 -3.61 -2.46
N ILE A 343 17.86 -2.74 -3.04
CA ILE A 343 17.70 -1.29 -2.93
C ILE A 343 17.28 -0.73 -4.29
N SER A 344 16.12 -0.11 -4.34
CA SER A 344 15.61 0.55 -5.55
C SER A 344 16.28 1.90 -5.80
N ASP A 345 16.16 2.43 -7.03
CA ASP A 345 16.67 3.76 -7.38
C ASP A 345 16.02 4.90 -6.56
N ASP A 346 14.82 4.69 -6.03
CA ASP A 346 14.13 5.63 -5.12
C ASP A 346 14.53 5.46 -3.65
N ASN A 347 15.62 4.72 -3.40
CA ASN A 347 16.16 4.49 -2.07
C ASN A 347 15.18 3.76 -1.13
N GLU A 348 14.48 2.76 -1.68
CA GLU A 348 13.59 1.86 -0.97
C GLU A 348 14.31 0.52 -0.76
N LEU A 349 14.23 0.00 0.47
CA LEU A 349 14.71 -1.34 0.82
C LEU A 349 13.56 -2.33 0.69
N TYR A 350 13.67 -3.24 -0.28
CA TYR A 350 12.83 -4.43 -0.39
C TYR A 350 13.55 -5.61 0.26
N PHE A 351 12.81 -6.48 0.91
CA PHE A 351 13.36 -7.68 1.56
C PHE A 351 12.28 -8.74 1.75
N ALA A 352 12.68 -9.99 1.88
CA ALA A 352 11.77 -11.08 2.22
C ALA A 352 11.84 -11.37 3.72
N SER A 353 10.69 -11.62 4.35
CA SER A 353 10.61 -11.98 5.77
C SER A 353 9.48 -12.96 6.05
N ASP A 354 9.74 -13.95 6.93
CA ASP A 354 8.70 -14.77 7.55
C ASP A 354 8.39 -14.33 8.99
N GLY A 355 9.04 -13.29 9.49
CA GLY A 355 8.83 -12.73 10.83
C GLY A 355 7.83 -11.59 10.88
N GLN A 356 7.58 -10.91 9.77
CA GLN A 356 6.57 -9.87 9.64
C GLN A 356 5.18 -10.48 9.38
N PRO A 357 4.06 -9.81 9.75
CA PRO A 357 2.72 -10.29 9.41
C PRO A 357 2.49 -10.35 7.90
N GLY A 358 2.29 -11.55 7.36
CA GLY A 358 2.19 -11.83 5.93
C GLY A 358 1.13 -12.87 5.58
N LEU A 359 1.14 -13.31 4.32
CA LEU A 359 0.19 -14.28 3.76
C LEU A 359 0.58 -15.73 4.05
N GLY A 360 1.88 -15.99 4.28
CA GLY A 360 2.43 -17.32 4.61
C GLY A 360 3.79 -17.53 3.96
N GLY A 361 4.70 -18.20 4.68
CA GLY A 361 6.08 -18.35 4.22
C GLY A 361 6.88 -17.05 4.27
N LEU A 362 7.80 -16.88 3.33
CA LEU A 362 8.49 -15.62 3.09
C LEU A 362 7.59 -14.69 2.27
N ASP A 363 7.31 -13.52 2.78
CA ASP A 363 6.64 -12.44 2.05
C ASP A 363 7.64 -11.31 1.77
N ILE A 364 7.47 -10.60 0.65
CA ILE A 364 8.25 -9.42 0.29
C ILE A 364 7.66 -8.20 0.99
N PHE A 365 8.54 -7.46 1.67
CA PHE A 365 8.23 -6.20 2.33
C PHE A 365 9.09 -5.09 1.75
N VAL A 366 8.64 -3.85 1.95
CA VAL A 366 9.36 -2.66 1.53
C VAL A 366 9.30 -1.56 2.58
N THR A 367 10.38 -0.80 2.68
CA THR A 367 10.47 0.40 3.51
C THR A 367 11.37 1.44 2.85
N ARG A 368 11.17 2.72 3.16
CA ARG A 368 12.12 3.77 2.76
C ARG A 368 13.34 3.77 3.65
N ILE A 369 14.53 3.86 3.06
CA ILE A 369 15.77 4.07 3.79
C ILE A 369 15.76 5.51 4.32
N PRO A 370 16.01 5.73 5.64
CA PRO A 370 16.02 7.06 6.21
C PRO A 370 17.07 7.98 5.54
N LYS A 371 16.68 9.21 5.17
CA LYS A 371 17.56 10.17 4.49
C LYS A 371 18.80 10.59 5.33
N ASP A 372 18.69 10.52 6.63
CA ASP A 372 19.79 10.77 7.59
C ASP A 372 20.69 9.55 7.81
N ASN A 373 20.45 8.49 7.03
CA ASN A 373 21.15 7.22 7.14
C ASN A 373 21.07 6.57 8.54
N SER A 374 20.09 6.94 9.35
CA SER A 374 19.79 6.28 10.63
C SER A 374 19.17 4.88 10.42
N LEU A 375 19.00 4.14 11.51
CA LEU A 375 18.26 2.87 11.52
C LEU A 375 16.78 3.03 11.90
N ASN A 376 16.25 4.24 11.84
CA ASN A 376 14.87 4.54 12.22
C ASN A 376 13.91 4.30 11.05
N PHE A 377 13.73 3.05 10.66
CA PHE A 377 12.77 2.63 9.64
C PHE A 377 11.35 2.77 10.20
N LYS A 378 10.51 3.59 9.54
CA LYS A 378 9.21 3.98 10.11
C LYS A 378 8.04 3.15 9.59
N GLN A 379 8.04 2.79 8.33
CA GLN A 379 6.90 2.18 7.66
C GLN A 379 7.37 0.98 6.88
N ILE A 380 7.00 -0.21 7.35
CA ILE A 380 7.25 -1.47 6.66
C ILE A 380 5.93 -1.95 6.11
N LEU A 381 5.84 -2.04 4.79
CA LEU A 381 4.66 -2.42 4.04
C LEU A 381 4.87 -3.78 3.39
N ASN A 382 3.87 -4.67 3.49
CA ASN A 382 3.76 -5.83 2.62
C ASN A 382 3.37 -5.33 1.22
N ILE A 383 4.01 -5.84 0.17
CA ILE A 383 3.78 -5.35 -1.20
C ILE A 383 2.40 -5.75 -1.78
N GLY A 384 1.61 -6.54 -1.07
CA GLY A 384 0.25 -6.94 -1.44
C GLY A 384 0.16 -8.29 -2.13
N GLU A 385 -1.06 -8.78 -2.29
CA GLU A 385 -1.37 -9.95 -3.12
C GLU A 385 -0.87 -9.71 -4.56
N GLU A 386 -0.68 -10.73 -5.33
CA GLU A 386 0.03 -10.84 -6.60
C GLU A 386 1.56 -10.74 -6.42
N GLY A 387 2.10 -9.69 -5.78
CA GLY A 387 3.51 -9.62 -5.39
C GLY A 387 3.86 -10.76 -4.44
N ASN A 388 3.07 -10.86 -3.37
CA ASN A 388 3.12 -11.98 -2.43
C ASN A 388 1.99 -12.97 -2.68
N SER A 389 2.25 -14.23 -2.36
CA SER A 389 1.32 -15.35 -2.40
C SER A 389 1.22 -15.99 -1.01
N THR A 390 0.56 -17.15 -0.92
CA THR A 390 0.55 -17.96 0.32
C THR A 390 1.76 -18.88 0.46
N LYS A 391 2.74 -18.74 -0.41
CA LYS A 391 4.00 -19.50 -0.46
C LYS A 391 5.18 -18.59 -0.15
N ASP A 392 6.40 -19.05 -0.39
CA ASP A 392 7.58 -18.20 -0.29
C ASP A 392 7.67 -17.27 -1.50
N ASP A 393 7.77 -15.97 -1.25
CA ASP A 393 8.01 -14.92 -2.24
C ASP A 393 9.24 -14.10 -1.81
N PHE A 394 10.24 -13.96 -2.70
CA PHE A 394 11.54 -13.38 -2.36
C PHE A 394 12.30 -12.89 -3.59
N GLY A 395 13.50 -12.35 -3.41
CA GLY A 395 14.40 -11.96 -4.50
C GLY A 395 13.79 -10.92 -5.45
N PHE A 396 13.06 -9.96 -4.91
CA PHE A 396 12.42 -8.87 -5.65
C PHE A 396 13.46 -7.89 -6.18
N ILE A 397 13.38 -7.55 -7.46
CA ILE A 397 14.13 -6.46 -8.09
C ILE A 397 13.22 -5.68 -9.04
N ILE A 398 13.42 -4.37 -9.14
CA ILE A 398 12.65 -3.49 -10.03
C ILE A 398 13.55 -2.46 -10.71
N ASP A 399 13.31 -2.23 -12.00
CA ASP A 399 13.76 -1.02 -12.71
C ASP A 399 12.65 0.04 -12.60
N PHE A 400 12.93 1.06 -11.86
CA PHE A 400 11.98 2.11 -11.52
C PHE A 400 11.50 2.92 -12.73
N LYS A 401 12.34 3.06 -13.77
CA LYS A 401 12.01 3.82 -14.97
C LYS A 401 11.00 3.09 -15.85
N SER A 402 11.23 1.79 -16.07
CA SER A 402 10.32 0.95 -16.86
C SER A 402 9.15 0.43 -16.05
N LYS A 403 9.18 0.53 -14.71
CA LYS A 403 8.23 -0.09 -13.77
C LYS A 403 8.15 -1.61 -13.95
N ARG A 404 9.21 -2.23 -14.45
CA ARG A 404 9.32 -3.67 -14.68
C ARG A 404 10.30 -4.28 -13.71
N GLY A 405 10.05 -5.50 -13.34
CA GLY A 405 10.90 -6.20 -12.40
C GLY A 405 10.71 -7.69 -12.43
N PHE A 406 11.40 -8.33 -11.50
CA PHE A 406 11.35 -9.77 -11.30
C PHE A 406 11.25 -10.08 -9.81
N LEU A 407 10.63 -11.20 -9.51
CA LEU A 407 10.62 -11.80 -8.18
C LEU A 407 10.72 -13.32 -8.30
N SER A 408 11.07 -13.97 -7.21
CA SER A 408 11.14 -15.43 -7.11
C SER A 408 10.01 -15.94 -6.23
N SER A 409 9.40 -17.05 -6.60
CA SER A 409 8.32 -17.64 -5.82
C SER A 409 8.17 -19.13 -6.10
N ASN A 410 7.76 -19.89 -5.08
CA ASN A 410 7.33 -21.27 -5.22
C ASN A 410 5.78 -21.41 -5.26
N ARG A 411 5.12 -20.36 -5.77
CA ARG A 411 3.66 -20.33 -5.94
C ARG A 411 3.14 -21.40 -6.89
N ASP A 412 1.88 -21.75 -6.73
CA ASP A 412 1.24 -22.77 -7.57
C ASP A 412 1.25 -22.35 -9.06
N GLY A 413 1.42 -23.35 -9.93
CA GLY A 413 1.45 -23.14 -11.38
C GLY A 413 2.83 -22.88 -11.98
N GLY A 414 3.88 -22.86 -11.16
CA GLY A 414 5.27 -22.79 -11.61
C GLY A 414 5.75 -24.08 -12.29
N LYS A 415 7.00 -24.06 -12.77
CA LYS A 415 7.64 -25.21 -13.44
C LYS A 415 8.56 -26.00 -12.51
N GLY A 416 9.22 -25.31 -11.58
CA GLY A 416 10.16 -25.83 -10.62
C GLY A 416 9.68 -25.78 -9.18
N SER A 417 10.61 -25.85 -8.23
CA SER A 417 10.29 -25.57 -6.81
C SER A 417 10.20 -24.06 -6.58
N ASP A 418 11.20 -23.32 -7.06
CA ASP A 418 11.19 -21.87 -7.11
C ASP A 418 11.28 -21.45 -8.57
N ASP A 419 10.51 -20.46 -8.96
CA ASP A 419 10.46 -19.93 -10.30
C ASP A 419 10.59 -18.40 -10.28
N ILE A 420 11.18 -17.84 -11.35
CA ILE A 420 11.28 -16.40 -11.55
C ILE A 420 10.04 -15.92 -12.30
N TYR A 421 9.42 -14.90 -11.77
CA TYR A 421 8.28 -14.21 -12.38
C TYR A 421 8.69 -12.80 -12.76
N LYS A 422 8.32 -12.36 -13.96
CA LYS A 422 8.42 -10.96 -14.38
C LYS A 422 7.14 -10.23 -13.95
N PHE A 423 7.27 -8.94 -13.65
CA PHE A 423 6.11 -8.12 -13.34
C PHE A 423 6.18 -6.73 -13.96
N PHE A 424 5.02 -6.10 -14.03
CA PHE A 424 4.86 -4.68 -14.30
C PHE A 424 4.12 -4.02 -13.13
N GLU A 425 4.72 -2.98 -12.54
CA GLU A 425 4.11 -2.22 -11.46
C GLU A 425 3.16 -1.17 -12.03
N THR A 426 1.88 -1.27 -11.69
CA THR A 426 0.81 -0.37 -12.17
C THR A 426 0.71 0.93 -11.38
N ARG A 427 1.16 0.92 -10.12
CA ARG A 427 1.19 2.08 -9.23
C ARG A 427 2.27 1.90 -8.16
N PRO A 428 3.03 2.93 -7.78
CA PRO A 428 4.09 2.84 -6.77
C PRO A 428 3.49 2.53 -5.39
N ILE A 429 4.25 1.83 -4.55
CA ILE A 429 3.80 1.50 -3.19
C ILE A 429 3.88 2.70 -2.24
N PHE A 430 4.91 3.51 -2.38
CA PHE A 430 4.99 4.80 -1.73
C PHE A 430 4.59 5.88 -2.71
N CYS A 431 3.65 6.68 -2.31
CA CYS A 431 3.19 7.79 -3.11
C CYS A 431 3.04 9.01 -2.21
N ASP A 432 3.84 10.04 -2.48
CA ASP A 432 3.81 11.30 -1.77
C ASP A 432 3.02 12.31 -2.60
N GLN A 433 1.76 12.48 -2.28
CA GLN A 433 0.94 13.54 -2.83
C GLN A 433 0.71 14.64 -1.78
N ILE A 434 0.71 15.87 -2.28
CA ILE A 434 0.36 17.06 -1.52
C ILE A 434 -0.91 17.62 -2.15
N LEU A 435 -2.00 17.67 -1.37
CA LEU A 435 -3.19 18.42 -1.75
C LEU A 435 -3.06 19.83 -1.21
N PHE A 436 -3.04 20.82 -2.09
CA PHE A 436 -2.91 22.23 -1.72
C PHE A 436 -3.87 23.11 -2.49
N GLY A 437 -4.07 24.32 -2.05
CA GLY A 437 -4.89 25.30 -2.74
C GLY A 437 -5.06 26.60 -1.96
N GLN A 438 -5.91 27.46 -2.46
CA GLN A 438 -6.22 28.75 -1.88
C GLN A 438 -7.73 28.90 -1.69
N ILE A 439 -8.12 29.46 -0.57
CA ILE A 439 -9.53 29.80 -0.29
C ILE A 439 -9.72 31.29 -0.51
N THR A 440 -10.72 31.63 -1.31
CA THR A 440 -11.05 33.01 -1.66
C THR A 440 -12.54 33.28 -1.51
N ASP A 441 -12.89 34.54 -1.39
CA ASP A 441 -14.26 35.02 -1.46
C ASP A 441 -14.76 34.97 -2.92
N GLU A 442 -15.96 34.43 -3.15
CA GLU A 442 -16.53 34.24 -4.49
C GLU A 442 -16.74 35.56 -5.24
N ASP A 443 -17.14 36.62 -4.53
CA ASP A 443 -17.48 37.92 -5.14
C ASP A 443 -16.26 38.83 -5.30
N THR A 444 -15.46 38.97 -4.24
CA THR A 444 -14.37 39.95 -4.18
C THR A 444 -13.02 39.38 -4.60
N LYS A 445 -12.90 38.04 -4.69
CA LYS A 445 -11.65 37.30 -4.90
C LYS A 445 -10.58 37.55 -3.82
N ALA A 446 -10.98 38.17 -2.72
CA ALA A 446 -10.09 38.36 -1.58
C ALA A 446 -9.72 37.01 -0.95
N VAL A 447 -8.47 36.86 -0.52
CA VAL A 447 -8.01 35.65 0.18
C VAL A 447 -8.66 35.56 1.56
N LEU A 448 -8.95 34.33 2.00
CA LEU A 448 -9.64 34.06 3.27
C LEU A 448 -8.68 33.34 4.24
N PRO A 449 -7.96 34.09 5.07
CA PRO A 449 -7.12 33.51 6.12
C PRO A 449 -7.95 32.95 7.27
N ASN A 450 -7.31 32.11 8.12
CA ASN A 450 -7.94 31.49 9.30
C ASN A 450 -9.20 30.65 8.96
N THR A 451 -9.35 30.22 7.72
CA THR A 451 -10.43 29.36 7.27
C THR A 451 -10.12 27.92 7.63
N LYS A 452 -11.03 27.25 8.30
CA LYS A 452 -10.89 25.83 8.65
C LYS A 452 -11.14 24.97 7.42
N VAL A 453 -10.17 24.08 7.10
CA VAL A 453 -10.21 23.13 5.99
C VAL A 453 -10.07 21.72 6.55
N VAL A 454 -11.03 20.85 6.25
CA VAL A 454 -11.08 19.45 6.71
C VAL A 454 -11.05 18.52 5.51
N LEU A 455 -10.08 17.61 5.46
CA LEU A 455 -10.01 16.53 4.49
C LEU A 455 -10.78 15.32 5.01
N MET A 456 -11.69 14.78 4.21
CA MET A 456 -12.54 13.64 4.53
C MET A 456 -12.40 12.53 3.50
N ASP A 457 -12.51 11.27 3.93
CA ASP A 457 -12.56 10.10 3.06
C ASP A 457 -13.90 9.95 2.30
N GLU A 458 -14.03 8.92 1.48
CA GLU A 458 -15.28 8.64 0.73
C GLU A 458 -16.50 8.34 1.63
N LYS A 459 -16.27 8.02 2.91
CA LYS A 459 -17.32 7.78 3.91
C LYS A 459 -17.57 9.01 4.78
N PHE A 460 -16.97 10.15 4.43
CA PHE A 460 -17.03 11.41 5.17
C PHE A 460 -16.42 11.35 6.58
N ASN A 461 -15.52 10.41 6.85
CA ASN A 461 -14.72 10.44 8.07
C ASN A 461 -13.58 11.45 7.92
N LYS A 462 -13.31 12.21 8.99
CA LYS A 462 -12.19 13.15 9.01
C LYS A 462 -10.86 12.41 8.92
N VAL A 463 -10.05 12.76 7.92
CA VAL A 463 -8.69 12.25 7.71
C VAL A 463 -7.66 13.22 8.28
N LYS A 464 -7.73 14.49 7.89
CA LYS A 464 -6.83 15.57 8.33
C LYS A 464 -7.58 16.88 8.45
N GLU A 465 -7.01 17.85 9.17
CA GLU A 465 -7.54 19.22 9.19
C GLU A 465 -6.37 20.22 9.23
N THR A 466 -6.61 21.40 8.69
CA THR A 466 -5.70 22.55 8.72
C THR A 466 -6.48 23.85 8.74
N ILE A 467 -5.77 24.96 8.88
CA ILE A 467 -6.31 26.31 8.81
C ILE A 467 -5.49 27.07 7.76
N THR A 468 -6.16 27.88 6.94
CA THR A 468 -5.48 28.69 5.92
C THR A 468 -4.55 29.74 6.55
N ASP A 469 -3.40 29.97 5.90
CA ASP A 469 -2.42 31.00 6.26
C ASP A 469 -2.92 32.42 5.92
N ALA A 470 -2.02 33.43 6.08
CA ALA A 470 -2.33 34.84 5.80
C ALA A 470 -2.66 35.10 4.32
N GLU A 471 -2.16 34.29 3.42
CA GLU A 471 -2.42 34.30 1.98
C GLU A 471 -3.64 33.44 1.59
N GLY A 472 -4.39 32.91 2.56
CA GLY A 472 -5.55 32.02 2.33
C GLY A 472 -5.19 30.64 1.82
N LYS A 473 -3.92 30.21 1.89
CA LYS A 473 -3.44 28.92 1.38
C LYS A 473 -3.57 27.82 2.42
N TYR A 474 -3.82 26.59 1.94
CA TYR A 474 -3.83 25.38 2.75
C TYR A 474 -3.03 24.26 2.07
N GLU A 475 -2.54 23.32 2.86
CA GLU A 475 -1.80 22.16 2.39
C GLU A 475 -2.08 20.94 3.27
N PHE A 476 -2.27 19.78 2.62
CA PHE A 476 -2.28 18.45 3.24
C PHE A 476 -1.17 17.62 2.59
N THR A 477 -0.14 17.31 3.35
CA THR A 477 0.94 16.40 2.94
C THR A 477 0.53 14.95 3.13
N GLU A 478 1.19 14.02 2.45
CA GLU A 478 0.97 12.57 2.60
C GLU A 478 -0.50 12.18 2.43
N VAL A 479 -1.11 12.58 1.33
CA VAL A 479 -2.43 12.10 0.91
C VAL A 479 -2.26 10.92 -0.05
N ASP A 480 -3.15 9.93 0.06
CA ASP A 480 -3.06 8.70 -0.74
C ASP A 480 -3.32 8.98 -2.22
N CYS A 481 -2.42 8.54 -3.09
CA CYS A 481 -2.55 8.69 -4.54
C CYS A 481 -3.75 7.94 -5.12
N GLY A 482 -4.34 8.51 -6.17
CA GLY A 482 -5.48 7.93 -6.87
C GLY A 482 -6.75 7.85 -6.03
N THR A 483 -6.74 8.41 -4.82
CA THR A 483 -7.85 8.35 -3.88
C THR A 483 -8.75 9.57 -4.04
N LYS A 484 -10.06 9.34 -3.93
CA LYS A 484 -11.05 10.40 -3.89
C LYS A 484 -11.23 10.87 -2.44
N TYR A 485 -11.20 12.19 -2.25
CA TYR A 485 -11.48 12.84 -0.99
C TYR A 485 -12.57 13.89 -1.15
N TYR A 486 -13.09 14.37 -0.01
CA TYR A 486 -13.95 15.55 0.09
C TYR A 486 -13.23 16.58 0.96
N VAL A 487 -13.18 17.81 0.49
CA VAL A 487 -12.62 18.95 1.24
C VAL A 487 -13.78 19.78 1.74
N ASN A 488 -13.98 19.80 3.06
CA ASN A 488 -14.99 20.61 3.72
C ASN A 488 -14.35 21.88 4.27
N VAL A 489 -14.92 23.03 3.89
CA VAL A 489 -14.37 24.35 4.23
C VAL A 489 -15.41 25.14 5.02
N THR A 490 -15.00 25.65 6.19
CA THR A 490 -15.88 26.43 7.08
C THR A 490 -15.20 27.70 7.54
N LEU A 491 -15.91 28.80 7.42
CA LEU A 491 -15.54 30.11 7.97
C LEU A 491 -16.82 30.78 8.50
N GLU A 492 -16.71 31.50 9.61
CA GLU A 492 -17.81 32.31 10.14
C GLU A 492 -18.24 33.32 9.07
N GLU A 493 -19.51 33.62 8.95
CA GLU A 493 -20.12 34.50 7.94
C GLU A 493 -20.17 33.94 6.50
N TYR A 494 -19.55 32.78 6.22
CA TYR A 494 -19.58 32.13 4.91
C TYR A 494 -20.41 30.84 4.93
N GLU A 495 -21.01 30.50 3.80
CA GLU A 495 -21.65 29.20 3.61
C GLU A 495 -20.61 28.09 3.66
N THR A 496 -20.88 27.01 4.40
CA THR A 496 -20.01 25.82 4.40
C THR A 496 -19.99 25.20 3.01
N LYS A 497 -18.81 24.94 2.47
CA LYS A 497 -18.64 24.33 1.14
C LYS A 497 -17.90 23.00 1.24
N GLU A 498 -18.41 22.02 0.51
CA GLU A 498 -17.78 20.72 0.38
C GLU A 498 -17.48 20.44 -1.09
N VAL A 499 -16.22 20.08 -1.39
CA VAL A 499 -15.75 19.90 -2.76
C VAL A 499 -15.06 18.54 -2.89
N PRO A 500 -15.50 17.67 -3.83
CA PRO A 500 -14.78 16.44 -4.12
C PRO A 500 -13.48 16.72 -4.87
N VAL A 501 -12.45 15.93 -4.57
CA VAL A 501 -11.17 15.96 -5.27
C VAL A 501 -10.65 14.55 -5.49
N ILE A 502 -10.07 14.28 -6.66
CA ILE A 502 -9.36 13.04 -6.96
C ILE A 502 -7.88 13.37 -6.97
N ILE A 503 -7.13 12.70 -6.10
CA ILE A 503 -5.68 12.89 -5.99
C ILE A 503 -4.97 12.24 -7.18
N GLY A 504 -3.90 12.85 -7.68
CA GLY A 504 -3.06 12.27 -8.74
C GLY A 504 -2.57 10.86 -8.41
N THR A 505 -2.36 10.04 -9.43
CA THR A 505 -1.96 8.62 -9.26
C THR A 505 -0.46 8.43 -9.03
N GLU A 506 0.36 9.46 -9.22
CA GLU A 506 1.81 9.47 -9.02
C GLU A 506 2.18 10.49 -7.95
N SER A 507 3.39 10.38 -7.38
CA SER A 507 3.91 11.38 -6.44
C SER A 507 3.94 12.77 -7.06
N GLY A 508 3.52 13.79 -6.30
CA GLY A 508 3.43 15.15 -6.83
C GLY A 508 2.50 16.04 -6.02
N LYS A 509 1.83 16.96 -6.72
CA LYS A 509 0.93 17.93 -6.11
C LYS A 509 -0.40 17.96 -6.84
N THR A 510 -1.50 17.96 -6.09
CA THR A 510 -2.87 18.18 -6.59
C THR A 510 -3.34 19.53 -6.08
N GLU A 511 -3.73 20.41 -6.99
CA GLU A 511 -4.23 21.75 -6.65
C GLU A 511 -5.76 21.76 -6.60
N LEU A 512 -6.32 22.36 -5.54
CA LEU A 512 -7.75 22.58 -5.39
C LEU A 512 -8.01 23.97 -4.78
N ASN A 513 -8.33 24.97 -5.60
CA ASN A 513 -8.75 26.28 -5.15
C ASN A 513 -10.26 26.28 -4.89
N ILE A 514 -10.71 26.90 -3.79
CA ILE A 514 -12.11 26.88 -3.38
C ILE A 514 -12.58 28.33 -3.10
N GLU A 515 -13.68 28.71 -3.70
CA GLU A 515 -14.33 30.00 -3.45
C GLU A 515 -15.50 29.82 -2.49
N LEU A 516 -15.60 30.65 -1.46
CA LEU A 516 -16.69 30.65 -0.50
C LEU A 516 -17.63 31.81 -0.76
N LYS A 517 -18.93 31.55 -0.62
CA LYS A 517 -19.99 32.55 -0.69
C LYS A 517 -20.35 33.02 0.71
N THR A 518 -20.51 34.33 0.89
CA THR A 518 -20.98 34.90 2.17
C THR A 518 -22.43 34.51 2.45
N LYS A 519 -22.76 34.27 3.73
CA LYS A 519 -24.12 34.00 4.20
C LYS A 519 -25.01 35.22 4.05
N THR A 520 -24.44 36.40 4.18
CA THR A 520 -25.11 37.68 4.01
C THR A 520 -24.88 38.22 2.60
N CYS A 521 -25.93 38.72 1.95
CA CYS A 521 -25.83 39.35 0.66
C CYS A 521 -24.95 40.61 0.75
N ARG A 522 -23.91 40.71 -0.07
CA ARG A 522 -23.13 41.93 -0.27
C ARG A 522 -23.83 42.81 -1.27
N MET A 523 -24.56 43.79 -0.77
CA MET A 523 -25.32 44.75 -1.58
C MET A 523 -24.38 45.56 -2.47
N LYS A 524 -24.71 45.63 -3.75
CA LYS A 524 -24.05 46.49 -4.75
C LYS A 524 -25.08 47.45 -5.40
N ILE A 525 -24.61 48.58 -5.88
CA ILE A 525 -25.47 49.47 -6.67
C ILE A 525 -25.93 48.70 -7.90
N GLY A 526 -27.26 48.69 -8.14
CA GLY A 526 -27.89 47.92 -9.19
C GLY A 526 -28.53 46.61 -8.80
N ASP A 527 -28.20 46.08 -7.61
CA ASP A 527 -28.86 44.86 -7.09
C ASP A 527 -30.31 45.10 -6.67
N ASP A 528 -31.16 44.09 -6.83
CA ASP A 528 -32.51 44.10 -6.24
C ASP A 528 -32.43 43.59 -4.80
N LEU A 529 -32.90 44.37 -3.85
CA LEU A 529 -32.95 43.99 -2.44
C LEU A 529 -33.84 42.76 -2.19
N ALA A 530 -34.80 42.49 -3.06
CA ALA A 530 -35.67 41.32 -2.93
C ALA A 530 -34.85 40.03 -3.06
N ASP A 531 -33.93 39.96 -4.01
CA ASP A 531 -33.04 38.80 -4.23
C ASP A 531 -32.07 38.65 -3.06
N CYS A 532 -31.50 39.75 -2.61
CA CYS A 532 -30.51 39.79 -1.54
C CYS A 532 -31.06 39.29 -0.19
N PHE A 533 -32.20 39.71 0.20
CA PHE A 533 -32.77 39.47 1.53
C PHE A 533 -33.90 38.45 1.53
N LYS A 534 -34.07 37.71 0.43
CA LYS A 534 -35.15 36.72 0.26
C LYS A 534 -36.52 37.35 0.59
N ILE A 535 -36.71 38.60 0.17
CA ILE A 535 -38.00 39.30 0.27
C ILE A 535 -38.85 38.81 -0.89
N ASN A 536 -40.03 38.31 -0.65
CA ASN A 536 -40.93 37.95 -1.73
C ASN A 536 -41.31 39.18 -2.54
N LEU A 537 -41.48 38.98 -3.86
CA LEU A 537 -41.91 40.04 -4.75
C LEU A 537 -43.26 40.62 -4.26
N ILE A 538 -43.37 41.95 -4.24
CA ILE A 538 -44.59 42.62 -3.84
C ILE A 538 -45.59 42.50 -5.00
N TYR A 539 -46.59 41.66 -4.80
CA TYR A 539 -47.63 41.39 -5.79
C TYR A 539 -48.87 42.26 -5.56
N PHE A 540 -49.55 42.58 -6.66
CA PHE A 540 -50.82 43.36 -6.66
C PHE A 540 -51.93 42.53 -7.29
N ASP A 541 -53.17 42.76 -6.81
CA ASP A 541 -54.36 42.22 -7.45
C ASP A 541 -54.56 42.80 -8.86
N LEU A 542 -55.33 42.09 -9.66
CA LEU A 542 -55.69 42.58 -11.01
C LEU A 542 -56.37 43.94 -10.90
N ASP A 543 -55.88 44.91 -11.68
CA ASP A 543 -56.42 46.27 -11.75
C ASP A 543 -56.43 47.05 -10.43
N LYS A 544 -55.55 46.64 -9.45
CA LYS A 544 -55.38 47.33 -8.18
C LYS A 544 -53.95 47.78 -7.96
N TRP A 545 -53.81 48.80 -7.07
CA TRP A 545 -52.52 49.36 -6.63
C TRP A 545 -52.38 49.41 -5.10
N ASP A 546 -53.43 48.98 -4.37
CA ASP A 546 -53.39 48.94 -2.91
C ASP A 546 -52.42 47.83 -2.43
N ILE A 547 -51.65 48.12 -1.37
CA ILE A 547 -50.76 47.14 -0.74
C ILE A 547 -51.58 46.04 -0.08
N ARG A 548 -51.40 44.82 -0.54
CA ARG A 548 -52.05 43.62 0.03
C ARG A 548 -51.51 43.32 1.44
N PRO A 549 -52.26 42.66 2.31
CA PRO A 549 -51.79 42.29 3.66
C PRO A 549 -50.52 41.40 3.63
N ASP A 550 -50.41 40.45 2.71
CA ASP A 550 -49.24 39.62 2.50
C ASP A 550 -48.02 40.44 2.01
N ALA A 551 -48.24 41.36 1.07
CA ALA A 551 -47.19 42.26 0.58
C ALA A 551 -46.67 43.20 1.69
N ALA A 552 -47.52 43.59 2.65
CA ALA A 552 -47.09 44.41 3.78
C ALA A 552 -46.09 43.70 4.70
N VAL A 553 -46.14 42.37 4.82
CA VAL A 553 -45.16 41.58 5.58
C VAL A 553 -43.78 41.63 4.93
N ASP A 554 -43.72 41.51 3.61
CA ASP A 554 -42.45 41.57 2.89
C ASP A 554 -41.91 43.02 2.81
N LEU A 555 -42.78 44.03 2.69
CA LEU A 555 -42.39 45.45 2.81
C LEU A 555 -41.83 45.77 4.21
N ALA A 556 -42.28 45.10 5.27
CA ALA A 556 -41.68 45.26 6.59
C ALA A 556 -40.22 44.78 6.65
N LYS A 557 -39.90 43.69 5.97
CA LYS A 557 -38.49 43.24 5.82
C LYS A 557 -37.62 44.28 5.07
N LEU A 558 -38.17 44.84 3.98
CA LEU A 558 -37.51 45.92 3.24
C LEU A 558 -37.30 47.16 4.12
N LEU A 559 -38.31 47.54 4.93
CA LEU A 559 -38.22 48.61 5.89
C LEU A 559 -37.09 48.42 6.90
N ASP A 560 -36.93 47.21 7.43
CA ASP A 560 -35.83 46.85 8.34
C ASP A 560 -34.46 47.01 7.68
N VAL A 561 -34.32 46.54 6.44
CA VAL A 561 -33.07 46.70 5.65
C VAL A 561 -32.74 48.18 5.43
N LEU A 562 -33.74 49.01 5.05
CA LEU A 562 -33.56 50.45 4.83
C LEU A 562 -33.27 51.21 6.16
N ASN A 563 -33.78 50.77 7.28
CA ASN A 563 -33.47 51.34 8.59
C ASN A 563 -32.07 50.99 9.08
N GLN A 564 -31.60 49.77 8.79
CA GLN A 564 -30.23 49.35 9.09
C GLN A 564 -29.20 50.05 8.19
N ASN A 565 -29.61 50.54 7.04
CA ASN A 565 -28.75 51.23 6.07
C ASN A 565 -29.27 52.67 5.80
N PRO A 566 -29.07 53.65 6.70
CA PRO A 566 -29.68 54.98 6.59
C PRO A 566 -29.28 55.81 5.35
N SER A 567 -28.10 55.56 4.79
CA SER A 567 -27.60 56.24 3.57
C SER A 567 -28.13 55.61 2.30
N MET A 568 -28.67 54.38 2.35
CA MET A 568 -29.10 53.67 1.16
C MET A 568 -30.27 54.36 0.47
N LYS A 569 -30.19 54.49 -0.85
CA LYS A 569 -31.26 54.96 -1.71
C LYS A 569 -31.64 53.88 -2.72
N ILE A 570 -32.95 53.76 -2.96
CA ILE A 570 -33.48 52.77 -3.89
C ILE A 570 -34.41 53.35 -4.92
N ILE A 571 -34.55 52.62 -6.03
CA ILE A 571 -35.63 52.81 -7.00
C ILE A 571 -36.63 51.67 -6.80
N ILE A 572 -37.90 52.03 -6.66
CA ILE A 572 -39.05 51.12 -6.67
C ILE A 572 -39.53 51.05 -8.15
N ARG A 573 -39.36 49.89 -8.78
CA ARG A 573 -39.81 49.60 -10.14
C ARG A 573 -41.04 48.72 -10.04
N SER A 574 -42.16 49.14 -10.63
CA SER A 574 -43.39 48.36 -10.65
C SER A 574 -43.83 47.99 -12.04
N HIS A 575 -44.41 46.81 -12.19
CA HIS A 575 -44.76 46.20 -13.47
C HIS A 575 -46.23 45.76 -13.46
N THR A 576 -46.80 45.59 -14.66
CA THR A 576 -48.13 44.99 -14.88
C THR A 576 -48.01 43.74 -15.71
N ASP A 577 -49.09 42.97 -15.81
CA ASP A 577 -49.29 42.04 -16.91
C ASP A 577 -49.71 42.79 -18.20
N SER A 578 -49.80 42.07 -19.30
CA SER A 578 -50.04 42.63 -20.65
C SER A 578 -51.52 42.75 -21.06
N ARG A 579 -52.47 42.53 -20.14
CA ARG A 579 -53.90 42.40 -20.48
C ARG A 579 -54.67 43.71 -20.69
N ALA A 580 -54.06 44.87 -20.48
CA ALA A 580 -54.65 46.17 -20.74
C ALA A 580 -53.82 46.94 -21.79
N SER A 581 -54.27 48.14 -22.19
CA SER A 581 -53.47 48.93 -23.10
C SER A 581 -52.18 49.43 -22.47
N PHE A 582 -51.12 49.55 -23.26
CA PHE A 582 -49.80 50.02 -22.85
C PHE A 582 -49.89 51.30 -21.98
N ALA A 583 -50.59 52.32 -22.46
CA ALA A 583 -50.75 53.58 -21.72
C ALA A 583 -51.51 53.42 -20.37
N TYR A 584 -52.41 52.45 -20.29
CA TYR A 584 -53.08 52.11 -19.02
C TYR A 584 -52.11 51.38 -18.07
N ASN A 585 -51.39 50.39 -18.56
CA ASN A 585 -50.41 49.62 -17.82
C ASN A 585 -49.28 50.48 -17.28
N GLU A 586 -48.78 51.46 -18.06
CA GLU A 586 -47.82 52.43 -17.57
C GLU A 586 -48.35 53.23 -16.37
N LYS A 587 -49.56 53.82 -16.45
CA LYS A 587 -50.18 54.54 -15.33
C LYS A 587 -50.48 53.62 -14.11
N LEU A 588 -50.91 52.40 -14.35
CA LEU A 588 -51.19 51.45 -13.29
C LEU A 588 -49.94 51.07 -12.52
N SER A 589 -48.84 50.80 -13.22
CA SER A 589 -47.55 50.48 -12.61
C SER A 589 -46.97 51.68 -11.83
N GLU A 590 -47.11 52.89 -12.34
CA GLU A 590 -46.71 54.11 -11.62
C GLU A 590 -47.50 54.25 -10.28
N ARG A 591 -48.83 54.02 -10.29
CA ARG A 591 -49.67 54.02 -9.06
C ARG A 591 -49.19 52.95 -8.06
N ARG A 592 -48.81 51.75 -8.51
CA ARG A 592 -48.26 50.67 -7.68
C ARG A 592 -46.93 51.08 -7.05
N ALA A 593 -46.00 51.60 -7.83
CA ALA A 593 -44.73 52.12 -7.33
C ALA A 593 -44.96 53.25 -6.29
N LYS A 594 -45.96 54.14 -6.57
CA LYS A 594 -46.32 55.21 -5.64
C LYS A 594 -46.92 54.67 -4.34
N SER A 595 -47.80 53.70 -4.38
CA SER A 595 -48.39 53.08 -3.19
C SER A 595 -47.33 52.40 -2.32
N THR A 596 -46.37 51.74 -2.93
CA THR A 596 -45.22 51.13 -2.22
C THR A 596 -44.34 52.21 -1.57
N LYS A 597 -44.01 53.28 -2.30
CA LYS A 597 -43.28 54.42 -1.75
C LYS A 597 -44.02 55.09 -0.59
N ASP A 598 -45.34 55.37 -0.75
CA ASP A 598 -46.16 56.04 0.25
C ASP A 598 -46.25 55.17 1.53
N TRP A 599 -46.29 53.83 1.37
CA TRP A 599 -46.27 52.90 2.51
C TRP A 599 -44.92 52.96 3.27
N LEU A 600 -43.77 52.99 2.57
CA LEU A 600 -42.45 53.12 3.19
C LEU A 600 -42.27 54.47 3.89
N ILE A 601 -42.75 55.57 3.30
CA ILE A 601 -42.71 56.91 3.90
C ILE A 601 -43.56 56.95 5.16
N LYS A 602 -44.76 56.39 5.12
CA LYS A 602 -45.66 56.31 6.28
C LYS A 602 -45.00 55.53 7.44
N ASN A 603 -44.14 54.61 7.15
CA ASN A 603 -43.39 53.81 8.14
C ASN A 603 -42.00 54.38 8.46
N GLY A 604 -41.67 55.61 8.06
CA GLY A 604 -40.51 56.35 8.56
C GLY A 604 -39.32 56.50 7.58
N ILE A 605 -39.42 56.01 6.35
CA ILE A 605 -38.33 56.19 5.38
C ILE A 605 -38.44 57.59 4.74
N ALA A 606 -37.34 58.34 4.69
CA ALA A 606 -37.26 59.65 4.10
C ALA A 606 -37.56 59.62 2.60
N ALA A 607 -38.41 60.55 2.10
CA ALA A 607 -38.90 60.56 0.73
C ALA A 607 -37.80 60.72 -0.35
N ASP A 608 -36.69 61.36 0.01
CA ASP A 608 -35.52 61.58 -0.87
C ASP A 608 -34.65 60.33 -1.09
N ARG A 609 -34.88 59.30 -0.27
CA ARG A 609 -34.24 57.98 -0.41
C ARG A 609 -34.96 57.10 -1.43
N LEU A 610 -36.19 57.45 -1.84
CA LEU A 610 -37.06 56.59 -2.63
C LEU A 610 -37.43 57.28 -3.97
N ARG A 611 -36.97 56.67 -5.07
CA ARG A 611 -37.45 57.01 -6.41
C ARG A 611 -38.40 55.94 -6.92
N ILE A 612 -39.28 56.30 -7.85
CA ILE A 612 -40.27 55.38 -8.41
C ILE A 612 -40.20 55.37 -9.91
N TYR A 613 -40.43 54.20 -10.52
CA TYR A 613 -40.65 54.03 -11.93
C TYR A 613 -41.77 53.03 -12.18
N GLY A 614 -42.76 53.44 -12.99
CA GLY A 614 -43.79 52.53 -13.52
C GLY A 614 -43.35 52.08 -14.88
N LEU A 615 -43.10 50.76 -15.04
CA LEU A 615 -42.60 50.18 -16.29
C LEU A 615 -43.67 49.46 -17.10
N GLY A 616 -44.94 49.49 -16.62
CA GLY A 616 -46.04 48.83 -17.32
C GLY A 616 -45.72 47.37 -17.64
N GLU A 617 -45.93 46.98 -18.87
CA GLU A 617 -45.67 45.66 -19.44
C GLU A 617 -44.36 45.54 -20.20
N THR A 618 -43.44 46.52 -20.11
CA THR A 618 -42.22 46.58 -20.92
C THR A 618 -41.18 45.53 -20.52
N GLU A 619 -41.22 45.06 -19.29
CA GLU A 619 -40.26 44.07 -18.74
C GLU A 619 -41.03 42.89 -18.11
N LEU A 620 -41.65 42.07 -18.98
CA LEU A 620 -42.30 40.82 -18.53
C LEU A 620 -41.20 39.77 -18.18
N ILE A 621 -41.44 39.02 -17.08
CA ILE A 621 -40.48 37.96 -16.68
C ILE A 621 -40.79 36.60 -17.31
N ASN A 622 -41.88 36.50 -18.07
CA ASN A 622 -42.31 35.28 -18.76
C ASN A 622 -42.87 35.60 -20.15
N LYS A 623 -43.34 34.57 -20.87
CA LYS A 623 -43.84 34.66 -22.25
C LYS A 623 -45.17 35.39 -22.41
N CYS A 624 -45.79 35.90 -21.34
CA CYS A 624 -47.18 36.40 -21.32
C CYS A 624 -47.31 37.83 -21.89
N ALA A 625 -46.82 38.04 -23.11
CA ALA A 625 -47.03 39.28 -23.87
C ALA A 625 -48.43 39.34 -24.48
N ASP A 626 -48.76 40.46 -25.16
CA ASP A 626 -50.02 40.65 -25.88
C ASP A 626 -50.33 39.49 -26.80
N ASN A 627 -51.58 39.05 -26.78
CA ASN A 627 -52.10 37.93 -27.58
C ASN A 627 -51.55 36.55 -27.24
N VAL A 628 -50.76 36.39 -26.18
CA VAL A 628 -50.30 35.09 -25.65
C VAL A 628 -51.27 34.59 -24.58
N LYS A 629 -51.75 33.35 -24.75
CA LYS A 629 -52.58 32.72 -23.70
C LYS A 629 -51.72 32.30 -22.53
N CYS A 630 -52.00 32.86 -21.34
CA CYS A 630 -51.33 32.52 -20.09
C CYS A 630 -52.37 32.25 -19.02
N THR A 631 -51.97 31.55 -17.96
CA THR A 631 -52.78 31.34 -16.75
C THR A 631 -52.76 32.58 -15.86
N GLU A 632 -53.71 32.68 -14.91
CA GLU A 632 -53.72 33.77 -13.95
C GLU A 632 -52.46 33.83 -13.11
N GLU A 633 -51.90 32.66 -12.76
CA GLU A 633 -50.64 32.54 -12.03
C GLU A 633 -49.45 33.08 -12.84
N GLU A 634 -49.38 32.79 -14.17
CA GLU A 634 -48.36 33.33 -15.06
C GLU A 634 -48.48 34.85 -15.19
N HIS A 635 -49.70 35.39 -15.31
CA HIS A 635 -49.95 36.85 -15.31
C HIS A 635 -49.62 37.47 -13.95
N GLN A 636 -49.92 36.80 -12.81
CA GLN A 636 -49.61 37.28 -11.48
C GLN A 636 -48.10 37.54 -11.30
N LEU A 637 -47.24 36.71 -11.83
CA LEU A 637 -45.79 36.89 -11.75
C LEU A 637 -45.30 38.23 -12.36
N ASN A 638 -45.99 38.75 -13.37
CA ASN A 638 -45.64 40.02 -13.99
C ASN A 638 -46.15 41.24 -13.19
N ARG A 639 -47.14 41.10 -12.31
CA ARG A 639 -47.71 42.19 -11.47
C ARG A 639 -46.92 42.39 -10.19
N ARG A 640 -45.66 42.81 -10.30
CA ARG A 640 -44.65 42.86 -9.25
C ARG A 640 -44.04 44.23 -9.03
N SER A 641 -43.37 44.43 -7.91
CA SER A 641 -42.42 45.51 -7.66
C SER A 641 -41.02 44.97 -7.28
N GLU A 642 -39.98 45.62 -7.80
CA GLU A 642 -38.56 45.40 -7.56
C GLU A 642 -37.96 46.60 -6.83
N PHE A 643 -36.83 46.41 -6.10
CA PHE A 643 -36.22 47.41 -5.21
C PHE A 643 -34.71 47.57 -5.52
N ILE A 644 -34.38 48.34 -6.53
CA ILE A 644 -33.04 48.47 -7.04
C ILE A 644 -32.20 49.47 -6.25
N ILE A 645 -31.06 49.07 -5.73
CA ILE A 645 -30.14 49.95 -5.01
C ILE A 645 -29.50 50.98 -5.95
N THR A 646 -29.56 52.26 -5.56
CA THR A 646 -28.95 53.37 -6.32
C THR A 646 -27.81 54.05 -5.57
N SER A 647 -27.75 53.88 -4.25
CA SER A 647 -26.68 54.34 -3.39
C SER A 647 -26.69 53.50 -2.14
N LEU A 648 -25.51 53.17 -1.66
CA LEU A 648 -25.30 52.48 -0.37
C LEU A 648 -24.91 53.47 0.72
#